data_516b60c38c39298874f950db348e9e7c
#
_entry.id   516b60c38c39298874f950db348e9e7c
#
_cell.length_a   1.000
_cell.length_b   1.000
_cell.length_c   1.000
_cell.angle_alpha   90.00
_cell.angle_beta   90.00
_cell.angle_gamma   90.00
#
_symmetry.space_group_name_H-M   'P 1'
#
loop_
_entity.id
_entity.type
_entity.pdbx_description
1 polymer ?
#
loop_
_entity_poly.entity_id
_entity_poly.type
_entity_poly.pdbx_seq_one_letter_code
_entity_poly.pdbx_strand_id
1 'polypeptide(L)'
;MSPRDGRVSTALTNPKVVVATTVALAFISFWRGASIVLSDLASSMFYAGGAAEAAVGRAAPWFVLGVMLFSFAVRSVYMESCGMFVRGGVYVVVHDSMGPIAAKFSVSSLIFDYILTGPISVVSAGQYMGALLNEISDLTHANRHLDVNTFAAGLAVLATIYFWWENTKGMHESSGKALRIMQITSVMVGILLIWCPITILLKGQWNHLPPAPLPRNLVFAESAQGWFKGTFWLQIPMVVIIIAFGHSLLSMSGFETLAQIYREIASPKLKNLRITANITCWYAVICTGVITVFASMIIPDDVRPKYFDNLIGGLAMNLSGPYLLRLGFHIFVVIVGGLILAGAANTSIIGANGVLNRVAEDGVLLPWFRKPHKRFGTTYRMINMIVILQILTIIGSRGDMTILAEAYAFGVVWSFFMKALGVLVLRFQRNDQEYKMPLNFHIGGTEIPVGLGITTLVLGFVALANLFSKQLATEYGIAFTLIFFVLFTISEHINRRDKNTEKKGMEHFNLDHQGQIDAASLHSRPGCVLVAVRDATRMDHLKKVLEKTNLRRHDIVVMTVRPITTGAGEYDLADNQLFSDYEKELFSHVVEVAEKEGKPVELLVVTAVNPFDALADTAHRLRASRLVTGVSARMTSEELARSIGLAWERLPEPRHPFSLEVISPDRPSIFVNLGPHPPRLWPEDVDLLHDLWLKLSESEQLGSRLHHRDVVGLALRRLEKDLEQEDRDHVIAEVQKELRHD
;
A
#
# COMPACT_ATOMS: atom_id res chain seq x y z
N MET A 1 51.89 -55.36 5.53
CA MET A 1 50.55 -55.01 4.97
C MET A 1 49.85 -54.15 5.98
N SER A 2 49.83 -52.83 5.76
CA SER A 2 49.23 -51.82 6.62
C SER A 2 47.84 -51.55 6.10
N PRO A 3 46.79 -51.36 6.95
CA PRO A 3 45.46 -50.99 6.49
C PRO A 3 45.42 -49.47 6.13
N ARG A 4 44.96 -49.18 4.93
CA ARG A 4 44.74 -47.83 4.44
C ARG A 4 43.56 -47.23 5.20
N ASP A 5 43.84 -46.20 6.01
CA ASP A 5 42.84 -45.27 6.53
C ASP A 5 42.14 -44.55 5.37
N GLY A 6 40.92 -44.94 5.11
CA GLY A 6 40.00 -44.24 4.21
C GLY A 6 39.38 -43.03 4.89
N ARG A 7 40.14 -41.93 5.05
CA ARG A 7 39.54 -40.63 5.34
C ARG A 7 38.83 -40.15 4.08
N VAL A 8 37.53 -40.37 4.02
CA VAL A 8 36.65 -39.62 3.10
C VAL A 8 36.64 -38.19 3.60
N SER A 9 37.48 -37.36 2.99
CA SER A 9 37.39 -35.90 3.12
C SER A 9 36.05 -35.44 2.50
N THR A 10 35.02 -35.30 3.31
CA THR A 10 33.86 -34.50 2.97
C THR A 10 34.27 -33.02 3.01
N ALA A 11 34.93 -32.58 1.94
CA ALA A 11 35.02 -31.16 1.66
C ALA A 11 33.58 -30.64 1.50
N LEU A 12 33.06 -30.02 2.54
CA LEU A 12 31.87 -29.20 2.48
C LEU A 12 32.21 -28.06 1.51
N THR A 13 31.87 -28.23 0.24
CA THR A 13 31.88 -27.12 -0.73
C THR A 13 31.02 -26.01 -0.14
N ASN A 14 31.58 -24.81 0.00
CA ASN A 14 30.85 -23.65 0.48
C ASN A 14 29.56 -23.48 -0.36
N PRO A 15 28.38 -23.57 0.24
CA PRO A 15 27.13 -23.46 -0.53
C PRO A 15 27.07 -22.06 -1.13
N LYS A 16 26.87 -21.95 -2.44
CA LYS A 16 26.54 -20.66 -3.05
C LYS A 16 25.13 -20.27 -2.61
N VAL A 17 25.00 -19.04 -2.17
CA VAL A 17 23.78 -18.49 -1.58
C VAL A 17 23.33 -17.29 -2.38
N VAL A 18 22.04 -17.23 -2.70
CA VAL A 18 21.41 -16.08 -3.34
C VAL A 18 20.32 -15.53 -2.43
N VAL A 19 20.47 -14.28 -2.02
CA VAL A 19 19.42 -13.52 -1.33
C VAL A 19 18.62 -12.77 -2.38
N ALA A 20 17.32 -13.04 -2.44
CA ALA A 20 16.42 -12.37 -3.36
C ALA A 20 15.60 -11.33 -2.59
N THR A 21 15.63 -10.07 -3.03
CA THR A 21 14.85 -8.99 -2.43
C THR A 21 13.88 -8.39 -3.43
N THR A 22 12.72 -7.95 -2.94
CA THR A 22 11.74 -7.24 -3.75
C THR A 22 11.08 -6.14 -2.93
N VAL A 23 10.74 -5.02 -3.57
CA VAL A 23 10.02 -3.90 -2.96
C VAL A 23 8.62 -4.35 -2.48
N ALA A 24 8.07 -5.39 -3.08
CA ALA A 24 6.77 -5.97 -2.73
C ALA A 24 6.66 -6.43 -1.26
N LEU A 25 7.78 -6.70 -0.60
CA LEU A 25 7.83 -7.15 0.79
C LEU A 25 8.06 -6.02 1.81
N ALA A 26 8.12 -4.77 1.37
CA ALA A 26 8.23 -3.61 2.24
C ALA A 26 6.86 -3.12 2.70
N PHE A 27 6.49 -3.39 3.96
CA PHE A 27 5.19 -3.00 4.51
C PHE A 27 5.27 -1.74 5.34
N ILE A 28 4.22 -0.91 5.24
CA ILE A 28 4.12 0.39 5.90
C ILE A 28 3.01 0.40 6.97
N SER A 29 3.17 1.26 7.98
CA SER A 29 2.16 1.49 9.01
C SER A 29 0.97 2.26 8.45
N PHE A 30 -0.19 2.19 9.13
CA PHE A 30 -1.40 2.93 8.74
C PHE A 30 -1.20 4.45 8.70
N TRP A 31 -0.32 5.04 9.55
CA TRP A 31 0.03 6.46 9.49
C TRP A 31 0.76 6.84 8.20
N ARG A 32 1.74 6.03 7.81
CA ARG A 32 2.47 6.22 6.55
C ARG A 32 1.56 5.99 5.35
N GLY A 33 0.68 4.98 5.42
CA GLY A 33 -0.35 4.76 4.41
C GLY A 33 -1.28 5.96 4.27
N ALA A 34 -1.79 6.50 5.39
CA ALA A 34 -2.63 7.69 5.38
C ALA A 34 -1.91 8.90 4.78
N SER A 35 -0.62 9.10 5.10
CA SER A 35 0.15 10.22 4.56
C SER A 35 0.37 10.13 3.05
N ILE A 36 0.54 8.94 2.49
CA ILE A 36 0.66 8.75 1.03
C ILE A 36 -0.67 9.10 0.35
N VAL A 37 -1.79 8.59 0.86
CA VAL A 37 -3.12 8.94 0.30
C VAL A 37 -3.41 10.43 0.42
N LEU A 38 -3.07 11.02 1.56
CA LEU A 38 -3.28 12.45 1.81
C LEU A 38 -2.35 13.35 1.02
N SER A 39 -1.16 12.89 0.60
CA SER A 39 -0.30 13.66 -0.30
C SER A 39 -0.99 13.96 -1.63
N ASP A 40 -1.87 13.05 -2.07
CA ASP A 40 -2.68 13.22 -3.28
C ASP A 40 -4.02 13.90 -2.95
N LEU A 41 -4.85 13.30 -2.12
CA LEU A 41 -6.20 13.78 -1.82
C LEU A 41 -6.22 15.17 -1.17
N ALA A 42 -5.33 15.46 -0.22
CA ALA A 42 -5.33 16.77 0.44
C ALA A 42 -4.73 17.89 -0.43
N SER A 43 -4.08 17.56 -1.55
CA SER A 43 -3.69 18.57 -2.54
C SER A 43 -4.90 19.29 -3.12
N SER A 44 -6.04 18.61 -3.21
CA SER A 44 -7.30 19.15 -3.73
C SER A 44 -7.82 20.36 -2.94
N MET A 45 -7.44 20.55 -1.66
CA MET A 45 -7.80 21.72 -0.88
C MET A 45 -7.33 23.03 -1.51
N PHE A 46 -6.22 23.00 -2.28
CA PHE A 46 -5.62 24.17 -2.88
C PHE A 46 -6.30 24.61 -4.17
N TYR A 47 -7.02 23.73 -4.86
CA TYR A 47 -7.62 24.05 -6.16
C TYR A 47 -9.11 23.69 -6.29
N ALA A 48 -9.58 22.63 -5.62
CA ALA A 48 -10.93 22.13 -5.89
C ALA A 48 -12.04 23.06 -5.42
N GLY A 49 -11.84 23.75 -4.29
CA GLY A 49 -12.82 24.72 -3.77
C GLY A 49 -13.02 25.91 -4.70
N GLY A 50 -11.92 26.50 -5.17
CA GLY A 50 -11.96 27.62 -6.10
C GLY A 50 -12.51 27.23 -7.47
N ALA A 51 -12.08 26.09 -8.03
CA ALA A 51 -12.60 25.56 -9.29
C ALA A 51 -14.11 25.27 -9.23
N ALA A 52 -14.59 24.70 -8.13
CA ALA A 52 -16.02 24.45 -7.94
C ALA A 52 -16.81 25.77 -7.83
N GLU A 53 -16.29 26.77 -7.12
CA GLU A 53 -16.95 28.07 -6.98
C GLU A 53 -16.95 28.83 -8.31
N ALA A 54 -15.90 28.78 -9.09
CA ALA A 54 -15.84 29.33 -10.44
C ALA A 54 -16.88 28.70 -11.38
N ALA A 55 -17.14 27.39 -11.23
CA ALA A 55 -18.08 26.67 -12.09
C ALA A 55 -19.54 26.82 -11.67
N VAL A 56 -19.85 26.77 -10.36
CA VAL A 56 -21.19 26.59 -9.80
C VAL A 56 -21.68 27.85 -9.07
N GLY A 57 -20.78 28.79 -8.79
CA GLY A 57 -21.07 30.01 -8.04
C GLY A 57 -21.03 29.82 -6.52
N ARG A 58 -21.55 30.78 -5.79
CA ARG A 58 -21.44 30.93 -4.32
C ARG A 58 -21.96 29.77 -3.49
N ALA A 59 -22.84 28.93 -4.02
CA ALA A 59 -23.35 27.75 -3.32
C ALA A 59 -22.39 26.55 -3.37
N ALA A 60 -21.32 26.60 -4.17
CA ALA A 60 -20.33 25.53 -4.37
C ALA A 60 -19.74 24.95 -3.08
N PRO A 61 -19.41 25.73 -2.01
CA PRO A 61 -18.84 25.18 -0.79
C PRO A 61 -19.67 24.08 -0.13
N TRP A 62 -20.99 24.16 -0.22
CA TRP A 62 -21.87 23.10 0.28
C TRP A 62 -21.77 21.81 -0.51
N PHE A 63 -21.59 21.90 -1.83
CA PHE A 63 -21.39 20.75 -2.69
C PHE A 63 -20.00 20.11 -2.47
N VAL A 64 -18.95 20.92 -2.29
CA VAL A 64 -17.62 20.43 -1.91
C VAL A 64 -17.68 19.69 -0.57
N LEU A 65 -18.33 20.27 0.44
CA LEU A 65 -18.54 19.60 1.74
C LEU A 65 -19.37 18.32 1.58
N GLY A 66 -20.44 18.35 0.78
CA GLY A 66 -21.28 17.19 0.48
C GLY A 66 -20.51 16.07 -0.21
N VAL A 67 -19.66 16.39 -1.17
CA VAL A 67 -18.75 15.42 -1.82
C VAL A 67 -17.76 14.85 -0.83
N MET A 68 -17.19 15.66 0.06
CA MET A 68 -16.28 15.16 1.09
C MET A 68 -16.98 14.22 2.08
N LEU A 69 -18.25 14.48 2.42
CA LEU A 69 -19.06 13.55 3.21
C LEU A 69 -19.41 12.28 2.42
N PHE A 70 -19.71 12.40 1.11
CA PHE A 70 -19.94 11.25 0.24
C PHE A 70 -18.70 10.36 0.08
N SER A 71 -17.50 10.89 0.34
CA SER A 71 -16.26 10.11 0.34
C SER A 71 -16.29 8.90 1.29
N PHE A 72 -17.09 8.94 2.38
CA PHE A 72 -17.29 7.79 3.27
C PHE A 72 -18.00 6.62 2.58
N ALA A 73 -18.91 6.89 1.64
CA ALA A 73 -19.55 5.86 0.83
C ALA A 73 -18.57 5.26 -0.17
N VAL A 74 -17.83 6.11 -0.89
CA VAL A 74 -16.78 5.68 -1.83
C VAL A 74 -15.68 4.91 -1.13
N ARG A 75 -15.24 5.36 0.05
CA ARG A 75 -14.32 4.61 0.92
C ARG A 75 -14.78 3.17 1.14
N SER A 76 -16.07 2.98 1.42
CA SER A 76 -16.62 1.64 1.70
C SER A 76 -16.56 0.74 0.47
N VAL A 77 -16.74 1.29 -0.74
CA VAL A 77 -16.51 0.57 -2.01
C VAL A 77 -15.04 0.13 -2.14
N TYR A 78 -14.10 1.04 -1.84
CA TYR A 78 -12.67 0.70 -1.88
C TYR A 78 -12.28 -0.34 -0.84
N MET A 79 -12.82 -0.25 0.38
CA MET A 79 -12.62 -1.25 1.43
C MET A 79 -13.10 -2.63 1.00
N GLU A 80 -14.29 -2.71 0.39
CA GLU A 80 -14.85 -3.97 -0.10
C GLU A 80 -14.01 -4.56 -1.23
N SER A 81 -13.57 -3.75 -2.18
CA SER A 81 -12.69 -4.21 -3.26
C SER A 81 -11.32 -4.72 -2.74
N CYS A 82 -10.75 -4.08 -1.72
CA CYS A 82 -9.51 -4.51 -1.08
C CYS A 82 -9.69 -5.80 -0.28
N GLY A 83 -10.88 -6.04 0.28
CA GLY A 83 -11.23 -7.32 0.90
C GLY A 83 -11.30 -8.48 -0.08
N MET A 84 -11.59 -8.20 -1.37
CA MET A 84 -11.62 -9.21 -2.43
C MET A 84 -10.25 -9.43 -3.07
N PHE A 85 -9.44 -8.37 -3.20
CA PHE A 85 -8.19 -8.40 -3.95
C PHE A 85 -7.08 -7.69 -3.18
N VAL A 86 -5.95 -8.34 -3.00
CA VAL A 86 -4.75 -7.72 -2.39
C VAL A 86 -4.23 -6.57 -3.26
N ARG A 87 -4.28 -6.72 -4.57
CA ARG A 87 -3.94 -5.73 -5.58
C ARG A 87 -5.21 -5.16 -6.23
N GLY A 88 -6.14 -4.66 -5.40
CA GLY A 88 -7.52 -4.30 -5.74
C GLY A 88 -7.70 -2.98 -6.51
N GLY A 89 -6.81 -2.66 -7.45
CA GLY A 89 -6.97 -1.52 -8.38
C GLY A 89 -8.21 -1.63 -9.26
N VAL A 90 -8.62 -0.52 -9.88
CA VAL A 90 -9.82 -0.47 -10.76
C VAL A 90 -9.72 -1.50 -11.89
N TYR A 91 -8.55 -1.65 -12.50
CA TYR A 91 -8.32 -2.58 -13.59
C TYR A 91 -8.68 -4.03 -13.22
N VAL A 92 -8.17 -4.53 -12.07
CA VAL A 92 -8.40 -5.93 -11.64
C VAL A 92 -9.88 -6.17 -11.33
N VAL A 93 -10.51 -5.25 -10.61
CA VAL A 93 -11.93 -5.34 -10.24
C VAL A 93 -12.82 -5.38 -11.48
N VAL A 94 -12.56 -4.51 -12.45
CA VAL A 94 -13.34 -4.43 -13.69
C VAL A 94 -13.06 -5.63 -14.60
N HIS A 95 -11.82 -6.10 -14.64
CA HIS A 95 -11.45 -7.30 -15.40
C HIS A 95 -12.21 -8.54 -14.93
N ASP A 96 -12.24 -8.78 -13.61
CA ASP A 96 -12.87 -9.94 -13.02
C ASP A 96 -14.40 -9.87 -13.03
N SER A 97 -14.98 -8.65 -12.99
CA SER A 97 -16.43 -8.46 -12.98
C SER A 97 -17.05 -8.37 -14.38
N MET A 98 -16.43 -7.64 -15.31
CA MET A 98 -17.02 -7.28 -16.61
C MET A 98 -16.14 -7.69 -17.79
N GLY A 99 -15.00 -8.32 -17.54
CA GLY A 99 -14.12 -8.88 -18.58
C GLY A 99 -13.09 -7.88 -19.14
N PRO A 100 -12.24 -8.37 -20.07
CA PRO A 100 -11.03 -7.65 -20.50
C PRO A 100 -11.30 -6.36 -21.30
N ILE A 101 -12.43 -6.29 -22.01
CA ILE A 101 -12.78 -5.09 -22.81
C ILE A 101 -13.10 -3.93 -21.89
N ALA A 102 -13.99 -4.14 -20.90
CA ALA A 102 -14.35 -3.13 -19.92
C ALA A 102 -13.13 -2.71 -19.07
N ALA A 103 -12.26 -3.66 -18.73
CA ALA A 103 -11.03 -3.40 -17.99
C ALA A 103 -10.09 -2.47 -18.76
N LYS A 104 -9.89 -2.67 -20.06
CA LYS A 104 -9.08 -1.79 -20.90
C LYS A 104 -9.66 -0.38 -20.98
N PHE A 105 -10.97 -0.25 -21.10
CA PHE A 105 -11.64 1.04 -21.09
C PHE A 105 -11.45 1.76 -19.75
N SER A 106 -11.70 1.06 -18.63
CA SER A 106 -11.58 1.65 -17.30
C SER A 106 -10.16 2.07 -16.95
N VAL A 107 -9.15 1.27 -17.36
CA VAL A 107 -7.75 1.62 -17.10
C VAL A 107 -7.28 2.78 -17.99
N SER A 108 -7.78 2.89 -19.23
CA SER A 108 -7.47 4.03 -20.09
C SER A 108 -7.99 5.34 -19.50
N SER A 109 -9.21 5.33 -18.94
CA SER A 109 -9.78 6.46 -18.21
C SER A 109 -8.99 6.79 -16.93
N LEU A 110 -8.54 5.77 -16.18
CA LEU A 110 -7.72 5.96 -15.00
C LEU A 110 -6.33 6.54 -15.31
N ILE A 111 -5.71 6.15 -16.42
CA ILE A 111 -4.44 6.73 -16.84
C ILE A 111 -4.60 8.19 -17.22
N PHE A 112 -5.72 8.56 -17.85
CA PHE A 112 -6.06 9.95 -18.12
C PHE A 112 -6.13 10.80 -16.85
N ASP A 113 -6.74 10.24 -15.79
CA ASP A 113 -6.77 10.84 -14.46
C ASP A 113 -5.35 11.14 -13.94
N TYR A 114 -4.45 10.15 -13.90
CA TYR A 114 -3.08 10.35 -13.44
C TYR A 114 -2.25 11.32 -14.30
N ILE A 115 -2.50 11.35 -15.61
CA ILE A 115 -1.82 12.29 -16.50
C ILE A 115 -2.25 13.73 -16.23
N LEU A 116 -3.44 13.96 -15.73
CA LEU A 116 -3.93 15.29 -15.36
C LEU A 116 -3.62 15.67 -13.92
N THR A 117 -3.53 14.70 -12.99
CA THR A 117 -3.22 14.93 -11.56
C THR A 117 -1.87 15.64 -11.37
N GLY A 118 -0.83 15.22 -12.11
CA GLY A 118 0.48 15.87 -12.05
C GLY A 118 0.41 17.35 -12.47
N PRO A 119 -0.01 17.66 -13.71
CA PRO A 119 -0.15 19.01 -14.21
C PRO A 119 -0.98 19.93 -13.33
N ILE A 120 -2.20 19.52 -12.92
CA ILE A 120 -3.06 20.36 -12.09
C ILE A 120 -2.40 20.72 -10.76
N SER A 121 -1.67 19.78 -10.16
CA SER A 121 -0.98 20.00 -8.89
C SER A 121 0.19 20.97 -9.05
N VAL A 122 1.10 20.75 -10.00
CA VAL A 122 2.27 21.63 -10.16
C VAL A 122 1.91 23.02 -10.71
N VAL A 123 0.88 23.11 -11.58
CA VAL A 123 0.36 24.41 -12.04
C VAL A 123 -0.27 25.16 -10.88
N SER A 124 -1.08 24.50 -10.03
CA SER A 124 -1.62 25.12 -8.83
C SER A 124 -0.52 25.64 -7.90
N ALA A 125 0.54 24.87 -7.67
CA ALA A 125 1.69 25.35 -6.89
C ALA A 125 2.31 26.61 -7.51
N GLY A 126 2.41 26.66 -8.84
CA GLY A 126 2.89 27.84 -9.58
C GLY A 126 1.95 29.04 -9.46
N GLN A 127 0.64 28.82 -9.48
CA GLN A 127 -0.37 29.87 -9.29
C GLN A 127 -0.25 30.51 -7.89
N TYR A 128 -0.14 29.71 -6.83
CA TYR A 128 0.08 30.19 -5.47
C TYR A 128 1.38 30.98 -5.34
N MET A 129 2.47 30.48 -5.92
CA MET A 129 3.76 31.17 -5.88
C MET A 129 3.76 32.45 -6.71
N GLY A 130 3.18 32.44 -7.91
CA GLY A 130 3.08 33.62 -8.77
C GLY A 130 2.22 34.73 -8.14
N ALA A 131 1.08 34.35 -7.54
CA ALA A 131 0.24 35.29 -6.81
C ALA A 131 0.96 35.93 -5.62
N LEU A 132 1.71 35.15 -4.82
CA LEU A 132 2.52 35.65 -3.73
C LEU A 132 3.62 36.60 -4.21
N LEU A 133 4.32 36.28 -5.30
CA LEU A 133 5.34 37.14 -5.88
C LEU A 133 4.78 38.47 -6.35
N ASN A 134 3.59 38.50 -6.97
CA ASN A 134 2.92 39.72 -7.36
C ASN A 134 2.52 40.56 -6.14
N GLU A 135 2.02 39.93 -5.07
CA GLU A 135 1.71 40.64 -3.82
C GLU A 135 2.93 41.25 -3.15
N ILE A 136 4.07 40.58 -3.16
CA ILE A 136 5.33 41.09 -2.68
C ILE A 136 5.83 42.25 -3.57
N SER A 137 5.64 42.16 -4.90
CA SER A 137 5.97 43.24 -5.84
C SER A 137 5.16 44.51 -5.57
N ASP A 138 3.88 44.35 -5.27
CA ASP A 138 3.02 45.48 -4.87
C ASP A 138 3.51 46.18 -3.60
N LEU A 139 3.90 45.40 -2.60
CA LEU A 139 4.46 45.91 -1.35
C LEU A 139 5.76 46.66 -1.53
N THR A 140 6.63 46.19 -2.41
CA THR A 140 7.94 46.78 -2.66
C THR A 140 7.90 47.93 -3.69
N HIS A 141 6.71 48.27 -4.19
CA HIS A 141 6.50 49.27 -5.25
C HIS A 141 7.35 48.98 -6.51
N ALA A 142 7.66 47.70 -6.75
CA ALA A 142 8.57 47.33 -7.86
C ALA A 142 7.91 47.45 -9.25
N ASN A 143 6.61 47.69 -9.33
CA ASN A 143 5.78 47.83 -10.58
C ASN A 143 6.01 46.74 -11.62
N ARG A 144 6.44 45.52 -11.20
CA ARG A 144 6.66 44.35 -12.07
C ARG A 144 5.66 43.28 -11.70
N HIS A 145 4.59 43.15 -12.51
CA HIS A 145 3.67 42.05 -12.38
C HIS A 145 4.06 40.90 -13.32
N LEU A 146 4.14 39.70 -12.73
CA LEU A 146 4.31 38.46 -13.48
C LEU A 146 2.98 38.03 -14.05
N ASP A 147 2.95 37.55 -15.29
CA ASP A 147 1.84 36.78 -15.78
C ASP A 147 1.83 35.41 -15.07
N VAL A 148 0.89 35.25 -14.16
CA VAL A 148 0.83 34.12 -13.24
C VAL A 148 0.67 32.81 -14.00
N ASN A 149 -0.10 32.78 -15.09
CA ASN A 149 -0.32 31.56 -15.89
C ASN A 149 0.98 31.11 -16.57
N THR A 150 1.68 32.00 -17.26
CA THR A 150 2.96 31.69 -17.90
C THR A 150 4.01 31.28 -16.89
N PHE A 151 4.09 31.96 -15.74
CA PHE A 151 4.99 31.60 -14.65
C PHE A 151 4.66 30.20 -14.09
N ALA A 152 3.39 29.93 -13.83
CA ALA A 152 2.92 28.63 -13.31
C ALA A 152 3.22 27.50 -14.31
N ALA A 153 2.99 27.70 -15.59
CA ALA A 153 3.33 26.71 -16.62
C ALA A 153 4.83 26.42 -16.67
N GLY A 154 5.69 27.46 -16.62
CA GLY A 154 7.14 27.30 -16.61
C GLY A 154 7.65 26.55 -15.39
N LEU A 155 7.18 26.94 -14.20
CA LEU A 155 7.51 26.24 -12.94
C LEU A 155 7.03 24.79 -12.96
N ALA A 156 5.82 24.55 -13.47
CA ALA A 156 5.23 23.21 -13.56
C ALA A 156 6.06 22.26 -14.45
N VAL A 157 6.52 22.74 -15.60
CA VAL A 157 7.41 21.96 -16.47
C VAL A 157 8.72 21.61 -15.76
N LEU A 158 9.35 22.57 -15.07
CA LEU A 158 10.59 22.32 -14.33
C LEU A 158 10.39 21.30 -13.20
N ALA A 159 9.31 21.43 -12.43
CA ALA A 159 8.97 20.48 -11.35
C ALA A 159 8.70 19.06 -11.92
N THR A 160 7.97 18.95 -13.03
CA THR A 160 7.69 17.68 -13.66
C THR A 160 8.97 17.00 -14.18
N ILE A 161 9.92 17.77 -14.75
CA ILE A 161 11.25 17.27 -15.15
C ILE A 161 12.05 16.80 -13.95
N TYR A 162 12.00 17.54 -12.82
CA TYR A 162 12.64 17.10 -11.58
C TYR A 162 12.11 15.76 -11.10
N PHE A 163 10.78 15.57 -11.03
CA PHE A 163 10.19 14.30 -10.63
C PHE A 163 10.43 13.17 -11.63
N TRP A 164 10.48 13.48 -12.92
CA TRP A 164 10.92 12.51 -13.93
C TRP A 164 12.32 11.96 -13.62
N TRP A 165 13.25 12.85 -13.30
CA TRP A 165 14.63 12.47 -12.97
C TRP A 165 14.71 11.66 -11.67
N GLU A 166 13.98 12.04 -10.64
CA GLU A 166 13.91 11.33 -9.35
C GLU A 166 13.31 9.91 -9.51
N ASN A 167 12.19 9.79 -10.20
CA ASN A 167 11.53 8.51 -10.45
C ASN A 167 12.35 7.59 -11.38
N THR A 168 13.03 8.14 -12.38
CA THR A 168 13.92 7.36 -13.28
C THR A 168 15.08 6.74 -12.50
N LYS A 169 15.61 7.43 -11.50
CA LYS A 169 16.67 6.90 -10.62
C LYS A 169 16.18 5.86 -9.60
N GLY A 170 14.88 5.69 -9.47
CA GLY A 170 14.31 4.77 -8.48
C GLY A 170 14.45 5.26 -7.04
N MET A 171 14.63 6.55 -6.86
CA MET A 171 14.59 7.18 -5.54
C MET A 171 13.13 7.23 -5.08
N HIS A 172 12.64 6.11 -4.56
CA HIS A 172 11.30 6.05 -4.01
C HIS A 172 11.19 7.06 -2.88
N GLU A 173 10.21 7.93 -2.99
CA GLU A 173 9.91 8.86 -1.92
C GLU A 173 9.62 8.04 -0.66
N SER A 174 10.41 8.24 0.36
CA SER A 174 10.20 7.51 1.59
C SER A 174 8.85 7.96 2.16
N SER A 175 7.98 7.00 2.48
CA SER A 175 6.72 7.24 3.21
C SER A 175 6.92 8.14 4.45
N GLY A 176 8.15 8.30 4.90
CA GLY A 176 8.56 9.23 5.94
C GLY A 176 8.55 10.70 5.51
N LYS A 177 8.89 11.02 4.24
CA LYS A 177 8.79 12.41 3.72
C LYS A 177 7.31 12.80 3.62
N ALA A 178 6.46 11.94 3.04
CA ALA A 178 5.02 12.17 2.98
C ALA A 178 4.40 12.41 4.36
N LEU A 179 4.81 11.64 5.37
CA LEU A 179 4.35 11.82 6.75
C LEU A 179 4.75 13.19 7.33
N ARG A 180 5.97 13.66 7.08
CA ARG A 180 6.42 14.99 7.53
C ARG A 180 5.65 16.11 6.84
N ILE A 181 5.42 16.02 5.54
CA ILE A 181 4.62 17.01 4.78
C ILE A 181 3.19 17.05 5.34
N MET A 182 2.57 15.89 5.58
CA MET A 182 1.24 15.81 6.19
C MET A 182 1.21 16.46 7.59
N GLN A 183 2.24 16.26 8.43
CA GLN A 183 2.33 16.88 9.75
C GLN A 183 2.39 18.41 9.65
N ILE A 184 3.22 18.96 8.74
CA ILE A 184 3.33 20.41 8.51
C ILE A 184 2.01 20.97 7.99
N THR A 185 1.35 20.26 7.04
CA THR A 185 0.03 20.64 6.52
C THR A 185 -1.02 20.63 7.63
N SER A 186 -0.97 19.64 8.55
CA SER A 186 -1.88 19.57 9.69
C SER A 186 -1.73 20.76 10.64
N VAL A 187 -0.50 21.27 10.83
CA VAL A 187 -0.26 22.50 11.60
C VAL A 187 -0.91 23.69 10.90
N MET A 188 -0.71 23.85 9.59
CA MET A 188 -1.34 24.91 8.81
C MET A 188 -2.87 24.88 8.91
N VAL A 189 -3.47 23.70 8.73
CA VAL A 189 -4.91 23.50 8.84
C VAL A 189 -5.40 23.77 10.26
N GLY A 190 -4.67 23.34 11.29
CA GLY A 190 -4.98 23.62 12.69
C GLY A 190 -5.01 25.13 12.98
N ILE A 191 -4.06 25.91 12.42
CA ILE A 191 -4.07 27.37 12.51
C ILE A 191 -5.32 27.93 11.84
N LEU A 192 -5.67 27.48 10.64
CA LEU A 192 -6.88 27.93 9.94
C LEU A 192 -8.16 27.61 10.72
N LEU A 193 -8.26 26.40 11.29
CA LEU A 193 -9.44 25.99 12.08
C LEU A 193 -9.64 26.83 13.35
N ILE A 194 -8.59 27.44 13.87
CA ILE A 194 -8.67 28.36 15.02
C ILE A 194 -8.90 29.80 14.55
N TRP A 195 -8.13 30.23 13.57
CA TRP A 195 -8.13 31.64 13.16
C TRP A 195 -9.34 32.05 12.32
N CYS A 196 -9.89 31.15 11.47
CA CYS A 196 -11.10 31.44 10.70
C CYS A 196 -12.33 31.72 11.59
N PRO A 197 -12.70 30.86 12.57
CA PRO A 197 -13.78 31.17 13.50
C PRO A 197 -13.59 32.46 14.28
N ILE A 198 -12.35 32.74 14.75
CA ILE A 198 -12.03 34.00 15.41
C ILE A 198 -12.27 35.18 14.47
N THR A 199 -11.87 35.08 13.21
CA THR A 199 -12.11 36.13 12.19
C THR A 199 -13.60 36.35 11.96
N ILE A 200 -14.38 35.28 11.83
CA ILE A 200 -15.83 35.34 11.64
C ILE A 200 -16.50 36.05 12.83
N LEU A 201 -16.08 35.71 14.04
CA LEU A 201 -16.59 36.34 15.27
C LEU A 201 -16.26 37.84 15.32
N LEU A 202 -14.98 38.19 15.08
CA LEU A 202 -14.50 39.58 15.19
C LEU A 202 -15.11 40.50 14.10
N LYS A 203 -15.28 39.98 12.89
CA LYS A 203 -15.84 40.74 11.76
C LYS A 203 -17.36 40.68 11.67
N GLY A 204 -18.05 39.90 12.53
CA GLY A 204 -19.48 39.75 12.51
C GLY A 204 -20.03 39.04 11.26
N GLN A 205 -19.22 38.19 10.63
CA GLN A 205 -19.51 37.58 9.33
C GLN A 205 -20.39 36.33 9.40
N TRP A 206 -21.10 36.11 10.50
CA TRP A 206 -22.06 34.99 10.62
C TRP A 206 -23.18 35.00 9.58
N ASN A 207 -23.55 36.18 9.08
CA ASN A 207 -24.58 36.33 8.04
C ASN A 207 -24.05 36.12 6.62
N HIS A 208 -22.75 35.88 6.43
CA HIS A 208 -22.11 35.62 5.14
C HIS A 208 -21.96 34.13 4.80
N LEU A 209 -22.78 33.27 5.38
CA LEU A 209 -22.87 31.87 4.98
C LEU A 209 -23.10 31.73 3.48
N PRO A 210 -22.47 30.76 2.81
CA PRO A 210 -22.82 30.46 1.42
C PRO A 210 -24.31 30.24 1.28
N PRO A 211 -24.96 30.69 0.18
CA PRO A 211 -26.38 30.47 -0.04
C PRO A 211 -26.67 28.97 -0.04
N ALA A 212 -27.87 28.61 0.48
CA ALA A 212 -28.26 27.20 0.57
C ALA A 212 -28.13 26.48 -0.79
N PRO A 213 -27.77 25.16 -0.82
CA PRO A 213 -27.53 24.40 -2.05
C PRO A 213 -28.87 24.08 -2.78
N LEU A 214 -29.63 25.11 -3.09
CA LEU A 214 -30.90 25.00 -3.81
C LEU A 214 -30.71 25.40 -5.29
N PRO A 215 -31.42 24.80 -6.24
CA PRO A 215 -31.30 25.09 -7.68
C PRO A 215 -31.31 26.58 -8.03
N ARG A 216 -32.14 27.35 -7.34
CA ARG A 216 -32.29 28.81 -7.55
C ARG A 216 -31.04 29.63 -7.16
N ASN A 217 -30.17 29.06 -6.35
CA ASN A 217 -28.95 29.73 -5.86
C ASN A 217 -27.68 29.31 -6.65
N LEU A 218 -27.84 28.45 -7.65
CA LEU A 218 -26.77 27.97 -8.49
C LEU A 218 -26.63 28.85 -9.73
N VAL A 219 -25.43 29.39 -9.93
CA VAL A 219 -25.14 30.26 -11.07
C VAL A 219 -23.96 29.61 -11.80
N PHE A 220 -24.26 28.80 -12.81
CA PHE A 220 -23.25 28.12 -13.58
C PHE A 220 -22.52 29.06 -14.53
N ALA A 221 -21.19 28.97 -14.57
CA ALA A 221 -20.40 29.56 -15.65
C ALA A 221 -20.83 28.96 -17.01
N GLU A 222 -20.59 29.67 -18.10
CA GLU A 222 -20.97 29.17 -19.44
C GLU A 222 -20.25 27.87 -19.78
N SER A 223 -18.95 27.75 -19.45
CA SER A 223 -18.16 26.55 -19.62
C SER A 223 -18.71 25.36 -18.82
N ALA A 224 -19.27 25.61 -17.63
CA ALA A 224 -19.80 24.59 -16.74
C ALA A 224 -21.17 24.02 -17.16
N GLN A 225 -21.83 24.60 -18.18
CA GLN A 225 -23.08 24.10 -18.70
C GLN A 225 -22.90 23.09 -19.85
N GLY A 226 -21.78 23.16 -20.57
CA GLY A 226 -21.47 22.30 -21.70
C GLY A 226 -22.62 22.21 -22.72
N TRP A 227 -22.94 20.99 -23.13
CA TRP A 227 -24.06 20.73 -24.09
C TRP A 227 -25.44 20.87 -23.47
N PHE A 228 -25.59 21.09 -22.17
CA PHE A 228 -26.85 21.41 -21.55
C PHE A 228 -27.27 22.88 -21.73
N LYS A 229 -26.35 23.74 -22.18
CA LYS A 229 -26.60 25.17 -22.39
C LYS A 229 -27.81 25.37 -23.33
N GLY A 230 -28.81 26.11 -22.84
CA GLY A 230 -30.02 26.39 -23.59
C GLY A 230 -31.04 25.24 -23.70
N THR A 231 -30.81 24.11 -23.08
CA THR A 231 -31.73 22.96 -23.08
C THR A 231 -32.69 23.00 -21.86
N PHE A 232 -33.80 22.25 -21.94
CA PHE A 232 -34.75 22.11 -20.84
C PHE A 232 -34.19 21.38 -19.61
N TRP A 233 -33.07 20.64 -19.76
CA TRP A 233 -32.43 19.89 -18.68
C TRP A 233 -31.98 20.77 -17.52
N LEU A 234 -31.57 22.01 -17.79
CA LEU A 234 -31.20 22.98 -16.75
C LEU A 234 -32.41 23.52 -15.97
N GLN A 235 -33.64 23.20 -16.38
CA GLN A 235 -34.86 23.56 -15.65
C GLN A 235 -35.24 22.47 -14.64
N ILE A 236 -34.65 21.28 -14.73
CA ILE A 236 -34.93 20.16 -13.83
C ILE A 236 -34.06 20.27 -12.58
N PRO A 237 -34.66 20.52 -11.38
CA PRO A 237 -33.91 20.78 -10.13
C PRO A 237 -32.90 19.69 -9.80
N MET A 238 -33.25 18.41 -10.02
CA MET A 238 -32.37 17.27 -9.73
C MET A 238 -31.15 17.24 -10.64
N VAL A 239 -31.29 17.54 -11.93
CA VAL A 239 -30.19 17.61 -12.89
C VAL A 239 -29.23 18.72 -12.52
N VAL A 240 -29.73 19.89 -12.17
CA VAL A 240 -28.93 21.05 -11.73
C VAL A 240 -28.12 20.71 -10.48
N ILE A 241 -28.70 20.02 -9.49
CA ILE A 241 -28.02 19.58 -8.28
C ILE A 241 -26.92 18.53 -8.63
N ILE A 242 -27.20 17.57 -9.51
CA ILE A 242 -26.24 16.56 -9.94
C ILE A 242 -25.08 17.19 -10.70
N ILE A 243 -25.32 18.18 -11.55
CA ILE A 243 -24.28 18.93 -12.26
C ILE A 243 -23.38 19.67 -11.24
N ALA A 244 -23.97 20.38 -10.27
CA ALA A 244 -23.21 21.08 -9.23
C ALA A 244 -22.37 20.10 -8.37
N PHE A 245 -22.94 18.96 -8.01
CA PHE A 245 -22.23 17.89 -7.31
C PHE A 245 -21.09 17.34 -8.18
N GLY A 246 -21.30 17.14 -9.47
CA GLY A 246 -20.32 16.68 -10.42
C GLY A 246 -19.13 17.63 -10.61
N HIS A 247 -19.37 18.95 -10.63
CA HIS A 247 -18.30 19.94 -10.65
C HIS A 247 -17.47 19.96 -9.37
N SER A 248 -18.08 19.62 -8.24
CA SER A 248 -17.41 19.54 -6.94
C SER A 248 -16.69 18.22 -6.70
N LEU A 249 -16.94 17.17 -7.52
CA LEU A 249 -16.37 15.83 -7.32
C LEU A 249 -14.85 15.79 -7.50
N LEU A 250 -14.28 16.79 -8.18
CA LEU A 250 -12.84 17.01 -8.28
C LEU A 250 -12.14 17.02 -6.92
N SER A 251 -12.82 17.49 -5.88
CA SER A 251 -12.29 17.52 -4.51
C SER A 251 -11.98 16.13 -3.93
N MET A 252 -12.51 15.05 -4.52
CA MET A 252 -12.30 13.66 -4.11
C MET A 252 -11.18 12.94 -4.88
N SER A 253 -10.51 13.64 -5.78
CA SER A 253 -9.35 13.08 -6.50
C SER A 253 -8.26 12.61 -5.54
N GLY A 254 -7.58 11.52 -5.90
CA GLY A 254 -6.57 10.87 -5.07
C GLY A 254 -7.10 9.74 -4.17
N PHE A 255 -8.42 9.52 -4.13
CA PHE A 255 -9.01 8.45 -3.33
C PHE A 255 -8.67 7.05 -3.84
N GLU A 256 -8.38 6.91 -5.13
CA GLU A 256 -7.93 5.67 -5.78
C GLU A 256 -6.60 5.16 -5.24
N THR A 257 -5.74 6.04 -4.73
CA THR A 257 -4.48 5.73 -4.07
C THR A 257 -4.68 4.79 -2.87
N LEU A 258 -5.87 4.82 -2.22
CA LEU A 258 -6.22 3.93 -1.12
C LEU A 258 -6.14 2.44 -1.51
N ALA A 259 -6.56 2.08 -2.73
CA ALA A 259 -6.47 0.70 -3.19
C ALA A 259 -5.05 0.31 -3.59
N GLN A 260 -4.24 1.26 -4.04
CA GLN A 260 -2.85 1.00 -4.42
C GLN A 260 -1.98 0.72 -3.21
N ILE A 261 -2.14 1.51 -2.14
CA ILE A 261 -1.35 1.32 -0.91
C ILE A 261 -1.74 0.06 -0.13
N TYR A 262 -2.92 -0.56 -0.40
CA TYR A 262 -3.36 -1.75 0.33
C TYR A 262 -2.36 -2.89 0.24
N ARG A 263 -1.70 -3.05 -0.89
CA ARG A 263 -0.61 -4.00 -1.08
C ARG A 263 0.48 -3.83 -0.02
N GLU A 264 0.84 -2.59 0.29
CA GLU A 264 1.95 -2.22 1.16
C GLU A 264 1.57 -2.09 2.64
N ILE A 265 0.29 -2.19 2.99
CA ILE A 265 -0.16 -2.07 4.38
C ILE A 265 0.25 -3.30 5.20
N ALA A 266 0.89 -3.05 6.35
CA ALA A 266 1.28 -4.08 7.31
C ALA A 266 0.06 -4.76 7.97
N SER A 267 0.26 -6.02 8.41
CA SER A 267 -0.74 -6.79 9.17
C SER A 267 -1.15 -6.10 10.49
N PRO A 268 -2.43 -6.17 10.90
CA PRO A 268 -3.61 -6.74 10.23
C PRO A 268 -4.15 -5.80 9.14
N LYS A 269 -4.08 -6.24 7.88
CA LYS A 269 -4.25 -5.39 6.69
C LYS A 269 -5.57 -4.63 6.64
N LEU A 270 -6.71 -5.33 6.68
CA LEU A 270 -8.02 -4.68 6.58
C LEU A 270 -8.30 -3.73 7.74
N LYS A 271 -7.87 -4.09 8.96
CA LYS A 271 -7.99 -3.19 10.13
C LYS A 271 -7.17 -1.92 9.92
N ASN A 272 -5.92 -2.05 9.50
CA ASN A 272 -5.03 -0.92 9.26
C ASN A 272 -5.51 -0.07 8.08
N LEU A 273 -6.00 -0.70 6.99
CA LEU A 273 -6.63 0.01 5.88
C LEU A 273 -7.87 0.81 6.33
N ARG A 274 -8.72 0.22 7.19
CA ARG A 274 -9.89 0.91 7.73
C ARG A 274 -9.52 2.15 8.54
N ILE A 275 -8.47 2.06 9.35
CA ILE A 275 -7.95 3.20 10.12
C ILE A 275 -7.41 4.27 9.16
N THR A 276 -6.56 3.86 8.19
CA THR A 276 -6.03 4.74 7.13
C THR A 276 -7.17 5.48 6.42
N ALA A 277 -8.15 4.77 5.93
CA ALA A 277 -9.27 5.32 5.18
C ALA A 277 -10.15 6.25 6.03
N ASN A 278 -10.36 5.95 7.32
CA ASN A 278 -11.08 6.85 8.23
C ASN A 278 -10.31 8.16 8.45
N ILE A 279 -9.01 8.09 8.72
CA ILE A 279 -8.16 9.29 8.88
C ILE A 279 -8.24 10.13 7.61
N THR A 280 -8.11 9.50 6.44
CA THR A 280 -8.15 10.17 5.14
C THR A 280 -9.49 10.89 4.91
N CYS A 281 -10.63 10.23 5.16
CA CYS A 281 -11.95 10.85 5.00
C CYS A 281 -12.16 12.05 5.93
N TRP A 282 -11.89 11.90 7.22
CA TRP A 282 -12.05 13.00 8.16
C TRP A 282 -11.12 14.17 7.86
N TYR A 283 -9.88 13.87 7.48
CA TYR A 283 -8.94 14.91 7.08
C TYR A 283 -9.44 15.67 5.85
N ALA A 284 -9.94 14.98 4.84
CA ALA A 284 -10.49 15.59 3.62
C ALA A 284 -11.73 16.44 3.91
N VAL A 285 -12.67 15.97 4.74
CA VAL A 285 -13.84 16.78 5.17
C VAL A 285 -13.38 18.09 5.80
N ILE A 286 -12.40 18.04 6.68
CA ILE A 286 -11.90 19.23 7.38
C ILE A 286 -11.12 20.13 6.43
N CYS A 287 -10.10 19.59 5.76
CA CYS A 287 -9.14 20.39 4.97
C CYS A 287 -9.77 20.96 3.70
N THR A 288 -10.58 20.18 2.99
CA THR A 288 -11.20 20.63 1.74
C THR A 288 -12.60 21.16 1.99
N GLY A 289 -13.44 20.40 2.69
CA GLY A 289 -14.85 20.78 2.89
C GLY A 289 -15.01 22.01 3.79
N VAL A 290 -14.56 21.93 5.04
CA VAL A 290 -14.77 23.01 6.04
C VAL A 290 -13.97 24.26 5.68
N ILE A 291 -12.71 24.12 5.22
CA ILE A 291 -11.89 25.29 4.85
C ILE A 291 -12.49 26.03 3.65
N THR A 292 -13.08 25.34 2.66
CA THR A 292 -13.78 25.99 1.54
C THR A 292 -14.99 26.79 2.02
N VAL A 293 -15.74 26.27 3.00
CA VAL A 293 -16.84 27.04 3.62
C VAL A 293 -16.31 28.29 4.33
N PHE A 294 -15.23 28.18 5.11
CA PHE A 294 -14.60 29.35 5.75
C PHE A 294 -14.09 30.38 4.73
N ALA A 295 -13.48 29.92 3.63
CA ALA A 295 -13.03 30.82 2.57
C ALA A 295 -14.20 31.60 1.98
N SER A 296 -15.32 30.94 1.72
CA SER A 296 -16.55 31.57 1.22
C SER A 296 -17.16 32.57 2.19
N MET A 297 -17.00 32.38 3.50
CA MET A 297 -17.50 33.32 4.52
C MET A 297 -16.58 34.53 4.73
N ILE A 298 -15.27 34.36 4.59
CA ILE A 298 -14.27 35.35 5.00
C ILE A 298 -13.82 36.23 3.83
N ILE A 299 -13.68 35.67 2.62
CA ILE A 299 -13.23 36.43 1.44
C ILE A 299 -14.42 37.25 0.91
N PRO A 300 -14.31 38.59 0.80
CA PRO A 300 -15.36 39.44 0.25
C PRO A 300 -15.69 39.11 -1.22
N ASP A 301 -16.93 39.29 -1.62
CA ASP A 301 -17.44 38.87 -2.93
C ASP A 301 -16.80 39.61 -4.11
N ASP A 302 -16.46 40.87 -3.92
CA ASP A 302 -15.84 41.75 -4.91
C ASP A 302 -14.42 41.33 -5.28
N VAL A 303 -13.68 40.75 -4.35
CA VAL A 303 -12.30 40.30 -4.57
C VAL A 303 -12.16 38.79 -4.78
N ARG A 304 -13.18 38.01 -4.44
CA ARG A 304 -13.17 36.55 -4.46
C ARG A 304 -12.81 35.95 -5.83
N PRO A 305 -13.28 36.45 -6.97
CA PRO A 305 -12.92 35.90 -8.29
C PRO A 305 -11.40 35.92 -8.55
N LYS A 306 -10.65 36.83 -7.91
CA LYS A 306 -9.20 36.92 -8.04
C LYS A 306 -8.47 35.78 -7.31
N TYR A 307 -9.18 35.08 -6.41
CA TYR A 307 -8.60 34.02 -5.57
C TYR A 307 -9.10 32.62 -5.94
N PHE A 308 -9.82 32.43 -7.05
CA PHE A 308 -10.27 31.08 -7.44
C PHE A 308 -9.10 30.11 -7.64
N ASP A 309 -7.98 30.60 -8.18
CA ASP A 309 -6.77 29.78 -8.39
C ASP A 309 -5.81 29.82 -7.18
N ASN A 310 -6.12 30.61 -6.14
CA ASN A 310 -5.33 30.78 -4.91
C ASN A 310 -6.24 30.96 -3.68
N LEU A 311 -7.22 30.05 -3.52
CA LEU A 311 -8.28 30.22 -2.52
C LEU A 311 -7.77 30.31 -1.08
N ILE A 312 -6.81 29.46 -0.69
CA ILE A 312 -6.26 29.44 0.69
C ILE A 312 -5.34 30.63 0.92
N GLY A 313 -4.60 31.08 -0.09
CA GLY A 313 -3.83 32.32 -0.01
C GLY A 313 -4.75 33.53 0.18
N GLY A 314 -5.83 33.62 -0.60
CA GLY A 314 -6.87 34.65 -0.43
C GLY A 314 -7.50 34.59 0.96
N LEU A 315 -7.78 33.38 1.49
CA LEU A 315 -8.28 33.20 2.85
C LEU A 315 -7.26 33.76 3.88
N ALA A 316 -5.98 33.41 3.76
CA ALA A 316 -4.93 33.87 4.66
C ALA A 316 -4.82 35.39 4.71
N MET A 317 -4.92 36.06 3.55
CA MET A 317 -4.86 37.51 3.45
C MET A 317 -6.11 38.23 3.96
N ASN A 318 -7.24 37.56 4.04
CA ASN A 318 -8.49 38.11 4.54
C ASN A 318 -8.81 37.75 6.01
N LEU A 319 -7.90 37.09 6.73
CA LEU A 319 -8.02 36.85 8.18
C LEU A 319 -7.95 38.14 8.99
N SER A 320 -8.42 38.12 10.23
CA SER A 320 -8.31 39.25 11.16
C SER A 320 -6.89 39.37 11.72
N GLY A 321 -6.36 40.57 11.81
CA GLY A 321 -5.04 40.84 12.41
C GLY A 321 -4.15 41.75 11.58
N PRO A 322 -2.93 42.03 12.08
CA PRO A 322 -1.94 42.90 11.40
C PRO A 322 -1.56 42.36 10.02
N TYR A 323 -1.32 43.24 9.07
CA TYR A 323 -0.97 42.88 7.69
C TYR A 323 0.26 41.94 7.61
N LEU A 324 1.32 42.28 8.34
CA LEU A 324 2.54 41.44 8.34
C LEU A 324 2.32 40.01 8.85
N LEU A 325 1.40 39.83 9.82
CA LEU A 325 1.08 38.50 10.33
C LEU A 325 0.32 37.67 9.27
N ARG A 326 -0.63 38.31 8.56
CA ARG A 326 -1.38 37.70 7.47
C ARG A 326 -0.47 37.32 6.29
N LEU A 327 0.43 38.22 5.92
CA LEU A 327 1.44 37.96 4.87
C LEU A 327 2.39 36.85 5.28
N GLY A 328 2.90 36.83 6.51
CA GLY A 328 3.74 35.75 7.01
C GLY A 328 3.02 34.39 6.97
N PHE A 329 1.74 34.38 7.31
CA PHE A 329 0.93 33.17 7.20
C PHE A 329 0.65 32.80 5.73
N HIS A 330 0.42 33.74 4.83
CA HIS A 330 0.27 33.49 3.39
C HIS A 330 1.55 32.86 2.82
N ILE A 331 2.74 33.36 3.17
CA ILE A 331 4.01 32.73 2.79
C ILE A 331 4.06 31.28 3.29
N PHE A 332 3.68 31.04 4.53
CA PHE A 332 3.63 29.68 5.09
C PHE A 332 2.65 28.78 4.31
N VAL A 333 1.47 29.27 3.96
CA VAL A 333 0.48 28.57 3.12
C VAL A 333 1.06 28.21 1.75
N VAL A 334 1.77 29.13 1.09
CA VAL A 334 2.39 28.88 -0.22
C VAL A 334 3.49 27.82 -0.13
N ILE A 335 4.32 27.87 0.92
CA ILE A 335 5.36 26.84 1.13
C ILE A 335 4.72 25.47 1.36
N VAL A 336 3.75 25.36 2.25
CA VAL A 336 3.06 24.10 2.54
C VAL A 336 2.30 23.60 1.31
N GLY A 337 1.61 24.51 0.60
CA GLY A 337 0.94 24.19 -0.65
C GLY A 337 1.91 23.64 -1.70
N GLY A 338 3.04 24.30 -1.89
CA GLY A 338 4.10 23.83 -2.79
C GLY A 338 4.59 22.42 -2.45
N LEU A 339 4.79 22.12 -1.17
CA LEU A 339 5.24 20.79 -0.73
C LEU A 339 4.20 19.70 -0.99
N ILE A 340 2.93 19.94 -0.65
CA ILE A 340 1.89 18.91 -0.82
C ILE A 340 1.51 18.71 -2.29
N LEU A 341 1.44 19.79 -3.07
CA LEU A 341 1.15 19.75 -4.51
C LEU A 341 2.30 19.09 -5.28
N ALA A 342 3.55 19.32 -4.88
CA ALA A 342 4.71 18.60 -5.39
C ALA A 342 4.62 17.09 -5.07
N GLY A 343 4.20 16.74 -3.85
CA GLY A 343 3.94 15.36 -3.46
C GLY A 343 2.88 14.69 -4.33
N ALA A 344 1.77 15.37 -4.61
CA ALA A 344 0.70 14.89 -5.48
C ALA A 344 1.19 14.64 -6.92
N ALA A 345 2.00 15.57 -7.47
CA ALA A 345 2.59 15.40 -8.78
C ALA A 345 3.51 14.18 -8.86
N ASN A 346 4.34 13.96 -7.85
CA ASN A 346 5.19 12.77 -7.77
C ASN A 346 4.35 11.48 -7.65
N THR A 347 3.33 11.50 -6.79
CA THR A 347 2.41 10.37 -6.60
C THR A 347 1.66 10.01 -7.88
N SER A 348 1.31 10.99 -8.72
CA SER A 348 0.65 10.74 -10.01
C SER A 348 1.54 9.96 -10.99
N ILE A 349 2.84 10.25 -11.04
CA ILE A 349 3.82 9.51 -11.87
C ILE A 349 3.96 8.08 -11.35
N ILE A 350 4.10 7.89 -10.04
CA ILE A 350 4.24 6.59 -9.40
C ILE A 350 2.98 5.76 -9.61
N GLY A 351 1.80 6.36 -9.39
CA GLY A 351 0.50 5.72 -9.57
C GLY A 351 0.25 5.26 -11.00
N ALA A 352 0.46 6.14 -11.97
CA ALA A 352 0.34 5.79 -13.40
C ALA A 352 1.31 4.67 -13.79
N ASN A 353 2.57 4.73 -13.33
CA ASN A 353 3.57 3.70 -13.59
C ASN A 353 3.15 2.36 -12.97
N GLY A 354 2.62 2.36 -11.75
CA GLY A 354 2.11 1.17 -11.08
C GLY A 354 0.95 0.50 -11.83
N VAL A 355 -0.02 1.30 -12.30
CA VAL A 355 -1.15 0.82 -13.10
C VAL A 355 -0.69 0.25 -14.44
N LEU A 356 0.20 0.95 -15.17
CA LEU A 356 0.75 0.48 -16.44
C LEU A 356 1.57 -0.80 -16.29
N ASN A 357 2.34 -0.93 -15.21
CA ASN A 357 3.06 -2.17 -14.90
C ASN A 357 2.08 -3.34 -14.72
N ARG A 358 0.97 -3.13 -14.02
CA ARG A 358 -0.05 -4.18 -13.82
C ARG A 358 -0.68 -4.61 -15.15
N VAL A 359 -1.04 -3.64 -15.99
CA VAL A 359 -1.58 -3.90 -17.34
C VAL A 359 -0.58 -4.67 -18.21
N ALA A 360 0.71 -4.37 -18.03
CA ALA A 360 1.78 -5.08 -18.75
C ALA A 360 2.04 -6.49 -18.20
N GLU A 361 1.87 -6.73 -16.89
CA GLU A 361 1.92 -8.06 -16.25
C GLU A 361 0.84 -8.99 -16.83
N ASP A 362 -0.35 -8.45 -17.08
CA ASP A 362 -1.45 -9.22 -17.68
C ASP A 362 -1.29 -9.41 -19.21
N GLY A 363 -0.18 -8.93 -19.79
CA GLY A 363 0.15 -9.11 -21.20
C GLY A 363 -0.62 -8.17 -22.14
N VAL A 364 -1.30 -7.17 -21.62
CA VAL A 364 -2.05 -6.17 -22.43
C VAL A 364 -1.11 -5.12 -23.01
N LEU A 365 0.01 -4.82 -22.33
CA LEU A 365 1.03 -3.90 -22.82
C LEU A 365 2.29 -4.67 -23.23
N LEU A 366 2.99 -4.19 -24.28
CA LEU A 366 4.20 -4.84 -24.81
C LEU A 366 5.30 -4.95 -23.74
N PRO A 367 6.02 -6.10 -23.65
CA PRO A 367 7.15 -6.28 -22.73
C PRO A 367 8.24 -5.23 -22.89
N TRP A 368 8.33 -4.60 -24.09
CA TRP A 368 9.24 -3.50 -24.35
C TRP A 368 9.09 -2.34 -23.36
N PHE A 369 7.88 -2.03 -22.92
CA PHE A 369 7.63 -0.96 -21.95
C PHE A 369 8.14 -1.33 -20.53
N ARG A 370 8.11 -2.61 -20.15
CA ARG A 370 8.60 -3.11 -18.84
C ARG A 370 10.12 -3.25 -18.77
N LYS A 371 10.85 -3.18 -19.91
CA LYS A 371 12.30 -3.40 -19.91
C LYS A 371 13.00 -2.44 -18.94
N PRO A 372 13.69 -2.96 -17.90
CA PRO A 372 14.25 -2.13 -16.87
C PRO A 372 15.41 -1.27 -17.40
N HIS A 373 15.63 -0.13 -16.77
CA HIS A 373 16.77 0.73 -17.02
C HIS A 373 18.06 0.00 -16.62
N LYS A 374 19.08 -0.01 -17.50
CA LYS A 374 20.32 -0.77 -17.29
C LYS A 374 21.04 -0.47 -15.97
N ARG A 375 20.98 0.77 -15.47
CA ARG A 375 21.67 1.22 -14.26
C ARG A 375 20.76 1.27 -13.03
N PHE A 376 19.49 1.62 -13.19
CA PHE A 376 18.60 1.93 -12.06
C PHE A 376 17.50 0.89 -11.85
N GLY A 377 17.31 -0.05 -12.78
CA GLY A 377 16.28 -1.10 -12.68
C GLY A 377 14.83 -0.63 -12.80
N THR A 378 14.59 0.67 -13.01
CA THR A 378 13.25 1.26 -13.11
C THR A 378 12.62 1.05 -14.48
N THR A 379 11.28 1.10 -14.56
CA THR A 379 10.51 1.03 -15.81
C THR A 379 10.50 2.40 -16.53
N TYR A 380 11.68 2.91 -16.84
CA TYR A 380 11.90 4.27 -17.33
C TYR A 380 11.10 4.64 -18.58
N ARG A 381 10.75 3.67 -19.44
CA ARG A 381 9.98 3.93 -20.67
C ARG A 381 8.53 4.30 -20.38
N MET A 382 7.93 3.66 -19.36
CA MET A 382 6.61 4.04 -18.87
C MET A 382 6.65 5.41 -18.22
N ILE A 383 7.66 5.66 -17.37
CA ILE A 383 7.86 6.95 -16.72
C ILE A 383 8.04 8.06 -17.77
N ASN A 384 8.85 7.83 -18.82
CA ASN A 384 9.03 8.79 -19.91
C ASN A 384 7.70 9.10 -20.63
N MET A 385 6.90 8.07 -20.94
CA MET A 385 5.61 8.25 -21.57
C MET A 385 4.66 9.10 -20.73
N ILE A 386 4.55 8.79 -19.42
CA ILE A 386 3.71 9.53 -18.48
C ILE A 386 4.13 10.99 -18.44
N VAL A 387 5.42 11.25 -18.21
CA VAL A 387 5.96 12.61 -18.06
C VAL A 387 5.84 13.43 -19.33
N ILE A 388 6.08 12.84 -20.51
CA ILE A 388 5.88 13.52 -21.80
C ILE A 388 4.40 13.96 -21.92
N LEU A 389 3.45 13.09 -21.60
CA LEU A 389 2.03 13.42 -21.67
C LEU A 389 1.66 14.51 -20.64
N GLN A 390 2.21 14.47 -19.43
CA GLN A 390 2.02 15.51 -18.41
C GLN A 390 2.57 16.87 -18.89
N ILE A 391 3.78 16.92 -19.47
CA ILE A 391 4.37 18.15 -20.02
C ILE A 391 3.53 18.69 -21.18
N LEU A 392 3.07 17.83 -22.09
CA LEU A 392 2.18 18.24 -23.17
C LEU A 392 0.88 18.85 -22.64
N THR A 393 0.34 18.29 -21.56
CA THR A 393 -0.87 18.82 -20.91
C THR A 393 -0.61 20.19 -20.27
N ILE A 394 0.53 20.41 -19.60
CA ILE A 394 0.92 21.71 -19.02
C ILE A 394 1.05 22.77 -20.13
N ILE A 395 1.71 22.43 -21.24
CA ILE A 395 1.90 23.34 -22.37
C ILE A 395 0.55 23.65 -23.04
N GLY A 396 -0.27 22.62 -23.23
CA GLY A 396 -1.59 22.74 -23.86
C GLY A 396 -2.55 23.62 -23.06
N SER A 397 -2.52 23.51 -21.72
CA SER A 397 -3.35 24.34 -20.81
C SER A 397 -2.80 25.75 -20.65
N ARG A 398 -1.55 26.04 -21.04
CA ARG A 398 -0.87 27.33 -20.82
C ARG A 398 -0.87 27.78 -19.36
N GLY A 399 -0.93 26.85 -18.40
CA GLY A 399 -1.00 27.15 -16.98
C GLY A 399 -2.38 27.63 -16.51
N ASP A 400 -3.40 27.50 -17.33
CA ASP A 400 -4.78 27.81 -16.94
C ASP A 400 -5.37 26.68 -16.10
N MET A 401 -5.67 27.00 -14.85
CA MET A 401 -6.20 26.07 -13.87
C MET A 401 -7.61 25.61 -14.19
N THR A 402 -8.44 26.47 -14.80
CA THR A 402 -9.82 26.17 -15.15
C THR A 402 -9.88 25.06 -16.20
N ILE A 403 -9.03 25.15 -17.23
CA ILE A 403 -8.92 24.11 -18.28
C ILE A 403 -8.49 22.77 -17.70
N LEU A 404 -7.50 22.79 -16.81
CA LEU A 404 -7.01 21.57 -16.16
C LEU A 404 -8.05 20.94 -15.24
N ALA A 405 -8.73 21.75 -14.42
CA ALA A 405 -9.77 21.28 -13.51
C ALA A 405 -11.00 20.73 -14.24
N GLU A 406 -11.38 21.35 -15.37
CA GLU A 406 -12.47 20.88 -16.21
C GLU A 406 -12.10 19.53 -16.85
N ALA A 407 -10.91 19.42 -17.49
CA ALA A 407 -10.45 18.19 -18.12
C ALA A 407 -10.31 17.02 -17.13
N TYR A 408 -9.83 17.29 -15.93
CA TYR A 408 -9.54 16.29 -14.91
C TYR A 408 -10.76 15.53 -14.41
N ALA A 409 -11.90 16.19 -14.35
CA ALA A 409 -13.12 15.60 -13.81
C ALA A 409 -13.62 14.35 -14.57
N PHE A 410 -13.24 14.16 -15.84
CA PHE A 410 -13.64 12.99 -16.62
C PHE A 410 -13.00 11.69 -16.05
N GLY A 411 -11.68 11.67 -15.87
CA GLY A 411 -10.96 10.49 -15.40
C GLY A 411 -11.41 10.02 -14.02
N VAL A 412 -11.48 10.96 -13.07
CA VAL A 412 -11.87 10.69 -11.67
C VAL A 412 -13.24 10.03 -11.58
N VAL A 413 -14.26 10.63 -12.22
CA VAL A 413 -15.64 10.17 -12.07
C VAL A 413 -15.87 8.81 -12.70
N TRP A 414 -15.33 8.59 -13.91
CA TRP A 414 -15.46 7.30 -14.59
C TRP A 414 -14.69 6.20 -13.88
N SER A 415 -13.54 6.49 -13.29
CA SER A 415 -12.78 5.54 -12.48
C SER A 415 -13.58 5.09 -11.25
N PHE A 416 -14.19 6.02 -10.50
CA PHE A 416 -15.02 5.70 -9.34
C PHE A 416 -16.27 4.92 -9.71
N PHE A 417 -16.96 5.32 -10.77
CA PHE A 417 -18.15 4.62 -11.24
C PHE A 417 -17.85 3.19 -11.67
N MET A 418 -16.85 3.00 -12.54
CA MET A 418 -16.48 1.67 -13.02
C MET A 418 -16.04 0.75 -11.88
N LYS A 419 -15.33 1.29 -10.88
CA LYS A 419 -14.96 0.52 -9.70
C LYS A 419 -16.18 0.12 -8.88
N ALA A 420 -17.07 1.06 -8.59
CA ALA A 420 -18.30 0.79 -7.82
C ALA A 420 -19.19 -0.23 -8.52
N LEU A 421 -19.35 -0.09 -9.83
CA LEU A 421 -20.09 -1.05 -10.66
C LEU A 421 -19.45 -2.43 -10.66
N GLY A 422 -18.13 -2.50 -10.80
CA GLY A 422 -17.39 -3.77 -10.75
C GLY A 422 -17.53 -4.48 -9.39
N VAL A 423 -17.41 -3.73 -8.28
CA VAL A 423 -17.64 -4.28 -6.94
C VAL A 423 -19.09 -4.75 -6.77
N LEU A 424 -20.06 -4.00 -7.29
CA LEU A 424 -21.48 -4.40 -7.25
C LEU A 424 -21.73 -5.70 -8.00
N VAL A 425 -21.15 -5.89 -9.19
CA VAL A 425 -21.26 -7.13 -9.95
C VAL A 425 -20.60 -8.30 -9.20
N LEU A 426 -19.40 -8.11 -8.68
CA LEU A 426 -18.67 -9.14 -7.92
C LEU A 426 -19.40 -9.54 -6.63
N ARG A 427 -20.14 -8.62 -6.01
CA ARG A 427 -20.93 -8.89 -4.81
C ARG A 427 -21.99 -9.98 -5.03
N PHE A 428 -22.58 -10.05 -6.23
CA PHE A 428 -23.52 -11.09 -6.60
C PHE A 428 -22.85 -12.41 -7.06
N GLN A 429 -21.58 -12.34 -7.43
CA GLN A 429 -20.82 -13.52 -7.90
C GLN A 429 -20.04 -14.21 -6.76
N ARG A 430 -19.65 -13.48 -5.70
CA ARG A 430 -18.81 -13.98 -4.60
C ARG A 430 -19.47 -13.68 -3.26
N ASN A 431 -19.76 -14.72 -2.49
CA ASN A 431 -20.42 -14.58 -1.18
C ASN A 431 -19.45 -14.48 0.00
N ASP A 432 -18.17 -14.88 -0.17
CA ASP A 432 -17.18 -15.01 0.90
C ASP A 432 -16.25 -13.79 0.91
N GLN A 433 -16.72 -12.69 1.50
CA GLN A 433 -15.97 -11.44 1.58
C GLN A 433 -15.73 -11.06 3.04
N GLU A 434 -14.47 -10.71 3.35
CA GLU A 434 -14.07 -10.30 4.69
C GLU A 434 -14.67 -8.95 5.13
N TYR A 435 -14.96 -8.05 4.18
CA TYR A 435 -15.62 -6.78 4.42
C TYR A 435 -16.73 -6.54 3.40
N LYS A 436 -17.88 -6.12 3.89
CA LYS A 436 -19.05 -5.73 3.10
C LYS A 436 -19.47 -4.29 3.43
N MET A 437 -19.76 -3.50 2.40
CA MET A 437 -20.32 -2.16 2.58
C MET A 437 -21.62 -2.22 3.38
N PRO A 438 -21.83 -1.34 4.37
CA PRO A 438 -23.06 -1.34 5.18
C PRO A 438 -24.31 -1.02 4.36
N LEU A 439 -25.50 -1.15 5.00
CA LEU A 439 -26.83 -1.01 4.40
C LEU A 439 -27.15 -2.14 3.41
N ASN A 440 -27.12 -3.37 3.91
CA ASN A 440 -27.54 -4.56 3.19
C ASN A 440 -28.89 -5.04 3.73
N PHE A 441 -29.82 -5.39 2.82
CA PHE A 441 -31.10 -5.98 3.17
C PHE A 441 -31.14 -7.43 2.73
N HIS A 442 -31.77 -8.30 3.53
CA HIS A 442 -31.93 -9.70 3.22
C HIS A 442 -33.38 -9.96 2.84
N ILE A 443 -33.63 -10.36 1.60
CA ILE A 443 -34.95 -10.71 1.10
C ILE A 443 -34.91 -12.12 0.51
N GLY A 444 -35.70 -13.04 1.07
CA GLY A 444 -35.80 -14.42 0.56
C GLY A 444 -34.49 -15.20 0.52
N GLY A 445 -33.55 -14.94 1.44
CA GLY A 445 -32.23 -15.60 1.48
C GLY A 445 -31.16 -14.95 0.60
N THR A 446 -31.50 -13.93 -0.18
CA THR A 446 -30.56 -13.16 -1.00
C THR A 446 -30.23 -11.82 -0.33
N GLU A 447 -28.94 -11.51 -0.23
CA GLU A 447 -28.46 -10.23 0.29
C GLU A 447 -28.46 -9.17 -0.81
N ILE A 448 -29.24 -8.11 -0.63
CA ILE A 448 -29.31 -6.98 -1.55
C ILE A 448 -28.43 -5.84 -1.01
N PRO A 449 -27.33 -5.46 -1.70
CA PRO A 449 -26.40 -4.44 -1.26
C PRO A 449 -26.92 -3.04 -1.62
N VAL A 450 -27.90 -2.54 -0.88
CA VAL A 450 -28.58 -1.26 -1.18
C VAL A 450 -27.62 -0.09 -1.06
N GLY A 451 -26.76 -0.05 -0.03
CA GLY A 451 -25.78 1.02 0.13
C GLY A 451 -24.81 1.10 -1.07
N LEU A 452 -24.29 -0.04 -1.51
CA LEU A 452 -23.42 -0.13 -2.69
C LEU A 452 -24.18 0.25 -3.98
N GLY A 453 -25.43 -0.21 -4.12
CA GLY A 453 -26.31 0.14 -5.25
C GLY A 453 -26.57 1.63 -5.37
N ILE A 454 -26.95 2.28 -4.27
CA ILE A 454 -27.18 3.74 -4.24
C ILE A 454 -25.90 4.50 -4.59
N THR A 455 -24.75 4.11 -4.01
CA THR A 455 -23.46 4.74 -4.30
C THR A 455 -23.10 4.61 -5.78
N THR A 456 -23.29 3.42 -6.36
CA THR A 456 -23.04 3.18 -7.79
C THR A 456 -23.97 4.01 -8.67
N LEU A 457 -25.27 4.11 -8.31
CA LEU A 457 -26.23 4.94 -9.05
C LEU A 457 -25.88 6.43 -8.98
N VAL A 458 -25.52 6.96 -7.81
CA VAL A 458 -25.12 8.36 -7.67
C VAL A 458 -23.88 8.64 -8.53
N LEU A 459 -22.85 7.80 -8.46
CA LEU A 459 -21.66 7.94 -9.29
C LEU A 459 -21.97 7.82 -10.79
N GLY A 460 -22.88 6.94 -11.19
CA GLY A 460 -23.33 6.78 -12.57
C GLY A 460 -24.09 8.03 -13.08
N PHE A 461 -25.01 8.57 -12.30
CA PHE A 461 -25.69 9.81 -12.66
C PHE A 461 -24.75 11.00 -12.75
N VAL A 462 -23.78 11.10 -11.85
CA VAL A 462 -22.76 12.14 -11.90
C VAL A 462 -21.85 11.97 -13.11
N ALA A 463 -21.44 10.72 -13.44
CA ALA A 463 -20.64 10.43 -14.63
C ALA A 463 -21.38 10.85 -15.91
N LEU A 464 -22.67 10.53 -16.02
CA LEU A 464 -23.51 10.93 -17.14
C LEU A 464 -23.70 12.46 -17.19
N ALA A 465 -23.98 13.10 -16.06
CA ALA A 465 -24.12 14.55 -16.02
C ALA A 465 -22.83 15.26 -16.44
N ASN A 466 -21.67 14.81 -15.95
CA ASN A 466 -20.37 15.36 -16.33
C ASN A 466 -20.04 15.15 -17.81
N LEU A 467 -20.50 14.04 -18.40
CA LEU A 467 -20.31 13.76 -19.82
C LEU A 467 -20.93 14.87 -20.70
N PHE A 468 -22.05 15.44 -20.27
CA PHE A 468 -22.76 16.48 -21.02
C PHE A 468 -22.47 17.91 -20.55
N SER A 469 -22.18 18.09 -19.24
CA SER A 469 -21.93 19.43 -18.69
C SER A 469 -20.49 19.89 -18.85
N LYS A 470 -19.53 18.96 -19.01
CA LYS A 470 -18.10 19.27 -19.16
C LYS A 470 -17.62 18.90 -20.58
N GLN A 471 -17.93 19.76 -21.53
CA GLN A 471 -17.66 19.50 -22.95
C GLN A 471 -16.18 19.22 -23.21
N LEU A 472 -15.28 20.08 -22.73
CA LEU A 472 -13.84 19.96 -22.94
C LEU A 472 -13.29 18.67 -22.31
N ALA A 473 -13.70 18.35 -21.07
CA ALA A 473 -13.33 17.10 -20.41
C ALA A 473 -13.76 15.87 -21.20
N THR A 474 -14.95 15.91 -21.77
CA THR A 474 -15.52 14.79 -22.51
C THR A 474 -14.83 14.59 -23.84
N GLU A 475 -14.60 15.66 -24.61
CA GLU A 475 -13.91 15.59 -25.90
C GLU A 475 -12.49 15.04 -25.74
N TYR A 476 -11.67 15.62 -24.85
CA TYR A 476 -10.30 15.16 -24.61
C TYR A 476 -10.26 13.80 -23.89
N GLY A 477 -11.13 13.58 -22.92
CA GLY A 477 -11.17 12.33 -22.16
C GLY A 477 -11.57 11.13 -23.02
N ILE A 478 -12.59 11.28 -23.89
CA ILE A 478 -12.98 10.22 -24.84
C ILE A 478 -11.86 9.98 -25.85
N ALA A 479 -11.31 11.04 -26.46
CA ALA A 479 -10.23 10.91 -27.44
C ALA A 479 -9.03 10.17 -26.82
N PHE A 480 -8.59 10.57 -25.63
CA PHE A 480 -7.49 9.93 -24.92
C PHE A 480 -7.81 8.46 -24.59
N THR A 481 -8.99 8.21 -24.03
CA THR A 481 -9.43 6.85 -23.65
C THR A 481 -9.45 5.93 -24.87
N LEU A 482 -9.94 6.40 -26.02
CA LEU A 482 -9.95 5.63 -27.27
C LEU A 482 -8.55 5.37 -27.80
N ILE A 483 -7.65 6.35 -27.76
CA ILE A 483 -6.26 6.18 -28.18
C ILE A 483 -5.58 5.09 -27.36
N PHE A 484 -5.69 5.15 -26.01
CA PHE A 484 -5.10 4.15 -25.13
C PHE A 484 -5.78 2.78 -25.26
N PHE A 485 -7.10 2.74 -25.41
CA PHE A 485 -7.82 1.50 -25.66
C PHE A 485 -7.34 0.79 -26.94
N VAL A 486 -7.16 1.54 -28.02
CA VAL A 486 -6.62 1.00 -29.29
C VAL A 486 -5.18 0.55 -29.11
N LEU A 487 -4.35 1.36 -28.43
CA LEU A 487 -2.96 1.02 -28.12
C LEU A 487 -2.88 -0.30 -27.32
N PHE A 488 -3.67 -0.46 -26.29
CA PHE A 488 -3.73 -1.69 -25.49
C PHE A 488 -4.22 -2.89 -26.30
N THR A 489 -5.21 -2.68 -27.17
CA THR A 489 -5.77 -3.76 -28.00
C THR A 489 -4.77 -4.23 -29.05
N ILE A 490 -4.06 -3.33 -29.73
CA ILE A 490 -3.00 -3.65 -30.69
C ILE A 490 -1.85 -4.34 -29.96
N SER A 491 -1.43 -3.80 -28.83
CA SER A 491 -0.33 -4.33 -28.02
C SER A 491 -0.63 -5.77 -27.54
N GLU A 492 -1.83 -6.03 -27.05
CA GLU A 492 -2.28 -7.37 -26.65
C GLU A 492 -2.29 -8.33 -27.82
N HIS A 493 -2.76 -7.87 -29.00
CA HIS A 493 -2.79 -8.70 -30.20
C HIS A 493 -1.38 -9.11 -30.66
N ILE A 494 -0.41 -8.20 -30.58
CA ILE A 494 0.99 -8.50 -30.89
C ILE A 494 1.56 -9.49 -29.88
N ASN A 495 1.32 -9.28 -28.57
CA ASN A 495 1.79 -10.17 -27.51
C ASN A 495 1.24 -11.60 -27.62
N ARG A 496 -0.01 -11.76 -28.05
CA ARG A 496 -0.61 -13.09 -28.26
C ARG A 496 0.05 -13.86 -29.41
N ARG A 497 0.63 -13.18 -30.38
CA ARG A 497 1.35 -13.81 -31.52
C ARG A 497 2.76 -14.23 -31.16
N ASP A 498 3.38 -13.56 -30.19
CA ASP A 498 4.75 -13.86 -29.76
C ASP A 498 4.73 -14.98 -28.72
N LYS A 499 5.08 -16.23 -29.14
CA LYS A 499 5.09 -17.43 -28.29
C LYS A 499 6.19 -17.39 -27.20
N ASN A 500 7.12 -16.43 -27.24
CA ASN A 500 8.21 -16.24 -26.27
C ASN A 500 7.85 -15.25 -25.14
N THR A 501 6.59 -14.94 -24.94
CA THR A 501 6.15 -14.02 -23.87
C THR A 501 6.50 -14.60 -22.50
N GLU A 502 7.21 -13.84 -21.67
CA GLU A 502 7.47 -14.17 -20.26
C GLU A 502 6.19 -14.64 -19.59
N LYS A 503 6.28 -15.69 -18.78
CA LYS A 503 5.13 -16.21 -18.03
C LYS A 503 4.46 -15.07 -17.25
N LYS A 504 3.13 -14.96 -17.38
CA LYS A 504 2.32 -13.92 -16.75
C LYS A 504 2.52 -13.91 -15.23
N GLY A 505 2.68 -12.74 -14.65
CA GLY A 505 2.60 -12.55 -13.20
C GLY A 505 3.89 -12.75 -12.40
N MET A 506 5.08 -12.88 -13.03
CA MET A 506 6.33 -13.03 -12.28
C MET A 506 6.81 -11.70 -11.69
N GLU A 507 7.18 -11.71 -10.40
CA GLU A 507 7.81 -10.60 -9.70
C GLU A 507 9.25 -10.37 -10.17
N HIS A 508 9.72 -9.11 -10.01
CA HIS A 508 11.12 -8.77 -10.23
C HIS A 508 11.90 -8.81 -8.91
N PHE A 509 12.97 -9.58 -8.91
CA PHE A 509 13.85 -9.73 -7.77
C PHE A 509 15.21 -9.09 -8.03
N ASN A 510 15.72 -8.38 -7.03
CA ASN A 510 17.12 -8.00 -6.95
C ASN A 510 17.85 -9.14 -6.27
N LEU A 511 18.94 -9.61 -6.90
CA LEU A 511 19.70 -10.79 -6.45
C LEU A 511 21.03 -10.31 -5.87
N ASP A 512 21.32 -10.75 -4.65
CA ASP A 512 22.61 -10.59 -4.00
C ASP A 512 23.26 -11.96 -3.83
N HIS A 513 24.41 -12.16 -4.46
CA HIS A 513 25.14 -13.42 -4.48
C HIS A 513 26.17 -13.43 -3.35
N GLN A 514 26.05 -14.39 -2.44
CA GLN A 514 26.89 -14.49 -1.26
C GLN A 514 27.62 -15.83 -1.22
N GLY A 515 28.86 -15.81 -0.74
CA GLY A 515 29.66 -17.02 -0.56
C GLY A 515 29.32 -17.81 0.70
N GLN A 516 28.63 -17.24 1.66
CA GLN A 516 28.20 -17.85 2.92
C GLN A 516 26.89 -17.29 3.42
N ILE A 517 26.16 -18.10 4.19
CA ILE A 517 24.93 -17.66 4.87
C ILE A 517 25.33 -16.83 6.08
N ASP A 518 24.96 -15.55 6.10
CA ASP A 518 25.15 -14.65 7.24
C ASP A 518 23.83 -14.02 7.65
N ALA A 519 23.50 -14.05 8.94
CA ALA A 519 22.30 -13.41 9.48
C ALA A 519 22.28 -11.89 9.26
N ALA A 520 23.45 -11.24 9.22
CA ALA A 520 23.57 -9.81 8.97
C ALA A 520 23.17 -9.44 7.54
N SER A 521 23.50 -10.26 6.57
CA SER A 521 23.17 -10.05 5.16
C SER A 521 21.70 -10.26 4.83
N LEU A 522 21.01 -11.08 5.62
CA LEU A 522 19.57 -11.34 5.52
C LEU A 522 18.73 -10.37 6.37
N HIS A 523 19.33 -9.37 7.03
CA HIS A 523 18.66 -8.45 7.97
C HIS A 523 17.76 -9.17 8.99
N SER A 524 18.08 -10.44 9.31
CA SER A 524 17.29 -11.30 10.18
C SER A 524 17.87 -11.37 11.59
N ARG A 525 17.03 -11.21 12.59
CA ARG A 525 17.42 -11.36 14.00
C ARG A 525 17.62 -12.83 14.35
N PRO A 526 18.57 -13.15 15.24
CA PRO A 526 18.69 -14.50 15.81
C PRO A 526 17.35 -14.95 16.41
N GLY A 527 17.01 -16.22 16.24
CA GLY A 527 15.71 -16.75 16.65
C GLY A 527 14.61 -16.63 15.61
N CYS A 528 14.95 -16.39 14.36
CA CYS A 528 14.00 -16.36 13.24
C CYS A 528 13.25 -17.69 13.05
N VAL A 529 12.17 -17.64 12.29
CA VAL A 529 11.44 -18.82 11.80
C VAL A 529 11.88 -19.09 10.38
N LEU A 530 12.53 -20.21 10.13
CA LEU A 530 12.96 -20.64 8.81
C LEU A 530 11.87 -21.51 8.17
N VAL A 531 11.39 -21.14 6.99
CA VAL A 531 10.34 -21.86 6.26
C VAL A 531 10.91 -22.41 4.96
N ALA A 532 10.90 -23.73 4.82
CA ALA A 532 11.37 -24.39 3.60
C ALA A 532 10.22 -24.53 2.59
N VAL A 533 10.39 -23.97 1.40
CA VAL A 533 9.43 -24.05 0.29
C VAL A 533 10.05 -24.75 -0.92
N ARG A 534 9.25 -25.57 -1.59
CA ARG A 534 9.71 -26.29 -2.78
C ARG A 534 8.70 -26.25 -3.94
N ASP A 535 7.42 -26.11 -3.66
CA ASP A 535 6.37 -26.20 -4.66
C ASP A 535 5.45 -24.98 -4.54
N ALA A 536 5.32 -24.22 -5.63
CA ALA A 536 4.49 -23.03 -5.70
C ALA A 536 3.00 -23.30 -5.42
N THR A 537 2.54 -24.54 -5.66
CA THR A 537 1.15 -24.92 -5.45
C THR A 537 0.84 -25.37 -4.01
N ARG A 538 1.87 -25.58 -3.18
CA ARG A 538 1.73 -26.10 -1.81
C ARG A 538 2.33 -25.17 -0.78
N MET A 539 1.65 -24.04 -0.52
CA MET A 539 2.12 -22.98 0.39
C MET A 539 1.36 -22.93 1.72
N ASP A 540 0.53 -23.94 2.06
CA ASP A 540 -0.29 -23.94 3.29
C ASP A 540 0.53 -23.82 4.57
N HIS A 541 1.72 -24.44 4.61
CA HIS A 541 2.65 -24.32 5.75
C HIS A 541 3.21 -22.90 5.89
N LEU A 542 3.54 -22.23 4.79
CA LEU A 542 3.96 -20.83 4.81
C LEU A 542 2.81 -19.93 5.30
N LYS A 543 1.60 -20.12 4.79
CA LYS A 543 0.42 -19.36 5.22
C LYS A 543 0.19 -19.50 6.72
N LYS A 544 0.20 -20.74 7.26
CA LYS A 544 0.04 -20.99 8.70
C LYS A 544 1.14 -20.31 9.54
N VAL A 545 2.40 -20.30 9.04
CA VAL A 545 3.50 -19.60 9.73
C VAL A 545 3.27 -18.10 9.71
N LEU A 546 2.90 -17.53 8.56
CA LEU A 546 2.61 -16.11 8.44
C LEU A 546 1.45 -15.70 9.36
N GLU A 547 0.35 -16.45 9.42
CA GLU A 547 -0.77 -16.17 10.31
C GLU A 547 -0.36 -16.15 11.78
N LYS A 548 0.39 -17.17 12.24
CA LYS A 548 0.69 -17.38 13.66
C LYS A 548 1.91 -16.61 14.19
N THR A 549 2.88 -16.25 13.34
CA THR A 549 4.15 -15.66 13.80
C THR A 549 3.98 -14.19 14.18
N ASN A 550 4.48 -13.84 15.39
CA ASN A 550 4.58 -12.46 15.84
C ASN A 550 5.90 -11.84 15.42
N LEU A 551 5.86 -10.94 14.45
CA LEU A 551 7.02 -10.25 13.88
C LEU A 551 7.80 -9.36 14.87
N ARG A 552 7.20 -9.01 16.01
CA ARG A 552 7.95 -8.29 17.07
C ARG A 552 9.01 -9.16 17.73
N ARG A 553 8.82 -10.48 17.69
CA ARG A 553 9.72 -11.46 18.33
C ARG A 553 10.58 -12.23 17.35
N HIS A 554 10.04 -12.60 16.19
CA HIS A 554 10.68 -13.48 15.23
C HIS A 554 10.54 -12.92 13.82
N ASP A 555 11.64 -12.89 13.07
CA ASP A 555 11.64 -12.65 11.65
C ASP A 555 11.34 -13.96 10.91
N ILE A 556 10.87 -13.87 9.67
CA ILE A 556 10.54 -15.04 8.85
C ILE A 556 11.49 -15.08 7.66
N VAL A 557 12.22 -16.17 7.53
CA VAL A 557 13.10 -16.43 6.39
C VAL A 557 12.52 -17.59 5.60
N VAL A 558 12.24 -17.38 4.32
CA VAL A 558 11.74 -18.41 3.41
C VAL A 558 12.88 -18.87 2.53
N MET A 559 13.18 -20.16 2.58
CA MET A 559 14.26 -20.73 1.80
C MET A 559 13.79 -21.80 0.82
N THR A 560 14.48 -21.89 -0.30
CA THR A 560 14.42 -23.04 -1.21
C THR A 560 15.81 -23.63 -1.41
N VAL A 561 15.87 -24.94 -1.57
CA VAL A 561 17.14 -25.63 -1.82
C VAL A 561 17.19 -26.07 -3.28
N ARG A 562 18.23 -25.65 -3.98
CA ARG A 562 18.52 -26.10 -5.34
C ARG A 562 19.48 -27.29 -5.30
N PRO A 563 19.04 -28.50 -5.66
CA PRO A 563 19.90 -29.66 -5.66
C PRO A 563 20.97 -29.57 -6.77
N ILE A 564 22.22 -29.87 -6.43
CA ILE A 564 23.32 -29.98 -7.37
C ILE A 564 23.62 -31.48 -7.54
N THR A 565 23.67 -31.95 -8.79
CA THR A 565 24.09 -33.34 -9.10
C THR A 565 25.61 -33.46 -9.02
N THR A 566 26.11 -34.38 -8.19
CA THR A 566 27.53 -34.77 -8.12
C THR A 566 27.95 -35.39 -9.46
N GLY A 567 28.64 -34.61 -10.28
CA GLY A 567 29.11 -35.09 -11.60
C GLY A 567 29.46 -33.98 -12.58
N ALA A 568 28.93 -32.80 -12.44
CA ALA A 568 29.45 -31.61 -13.09
C ALA A 568 30.62 -31.12 -12.25
N GLY A 569 31.82 -31.16 -12.76
CA GLY A 569 33.04 -30.74 -12.06
C GLY A 569 32.84 -29.38 -11.38
N GLU A 570 33.71 -29.05 -10.44
CA GLU A 570 33.84 -27.86 -9.60
C GLU A 570 33.66 -26.49 -10.31
N TYR A 571 33.07 -26.49 -11.50
CA TYR A 571 32.91 -25.34 -12.37
C TYR A 571 31.62 -24.61 -12.06
N ASP A 572 31.79 -23.43 -11.50
CA ASP A 572 30.95 -22.24 -11.62
C ASP A 572 29.61 -22.50 -12.32
N LEU A 573 28.61 -22.85 -11.52
CA LEU A 573 27.23 -22.52 -11.92
C LEU A 573 27.23 -20.99 -12.13
N ALA A 574 27.13 -20.59 -13.38
CA ALA A 574 27.04 -19.17 -13.71
C ALA A 574 25.89 -18.56 -12.87
N ASP A 575 26.07 -17.35 -12.38
CA ASP A 575 25.11 -16.67 -11.52
C ASP A 575 23.67 -16.74 -12.05
N ASN A 576 23.51 -16.74 -13.38
CA ASN A 576 22.22 -16.92 -14.08
C ASN A 576 21.56 -18.30 -13.87
N GLN A 577 22.31 -19.29 -13.39
CA GLN A 577 21.80 -20.65 -13.16
C GLN A 577 21.35 -20.85 -11.70
N LEU A 578 21.74 -19.97 -10.78
CA LEU A 578 21.37 -20.07 -9.37
C LEU A 578 19.94 -19.60 -9.11
N PHE A 579 19.42 -18.68 -9.93
CA PHE A 579 18.07 -18.16 -9.84
C PHE A 579 17.39 -18.26 -11.22
N SER A 580 16.79 -19.41 -11.48
CA SER A 580 16.12 -19.71 -12.73
C SER A 580 14.65 -19.32 -12.72
N ASP A 581 13.96 -19.55 -13.83
CA ASP A 581 12.51 -19.31 -13.92
C ASP A 581 11.69 -20.06 -12.88
N TYR A 582 12.18 -21.21 -12.40
CA TYR A 582 11.54 -21.98 -11.34
C TYR A 582 11.60 -21.25 -9.99
N GLU A 583 12.76 -20.78 -9.55
CA GLU A 583 12.90 -20.04 -8.30
C GLU A 583 12.15 -18.72 -8.37
N LYS A 584 12.14 -18.07 -9.54
CA LYS A 584 11.40 -16.84 -9.78
C LYS A 584 9.89 -17.06 -9.66
N GLU A 585 9.35 -18.14 -10.24
CA GLU A 585 7.94 -18.53 -10.13
C GLU A 585 7.59 -18.88 -8.68
N LEU A 586 8.41 -19.70 -8.02
CA LEU A 586 8.22 -20.10 -6.63
C LEU A 586 8.17 -18.90 -5.69
N PHE A 587 9.16 -18.00 -5.78
CA PHE A 587 9.22 -16.82 -4.93
C PHE A 587 8.15 -15.77 -5.27
N SER A 588 7.69 -15.69 -6.53
CA SER A 588 6.53 -14.86 -6.86
C SER A 588 5.28 -15.29 -6.10
N HIS A 589 5.05 -16.60 -5.96
CA HIS A 589 3.94 -17.11 -5.13
C HIS A 589 4.17 -16.89 -3.62
N VAL A 590 5.42 -17.00 -3.14
CA VAL A 590 5.76 -16.65 -1.75
C VAL A 590 5.42 -15.20 -1.46
N VAL A 591 5.80 -14.30 -2.37
CA VAL A 591 5.50 -12.86 -2.27
C VAL A 591 3.99 -12.63 -2.25
N GLU A 592 3.23 -13.29 -3.11
CA GLU A 592 1.77 -13.18 -3.14
C GLU A 592 1.14 -13.57 -1.80
N VAL A 593 1.58 -14.70 -1.19
CA VAL A 593 1.09 -15.15 0.12
C VAL A 593 1.51 -14.16 1.22
N ALA A 594 2.75 -13.69 1.19
CA ALA A 594 3.25 -12.72 2.17
C ALA A 594 2.54 -11.35 2.07
N GLU A 595 2.26 -10.89 0.84
CA GLU A 595 1.46 -9.69 0.60
C GLU A 595 0.03 -9.84 1.13
N LYS A 596 -0.59 -11.00 0.95
CA LYS A 596 -1.94 -11.25 1.46
C LYS A 596 -1.99 -11.13 2.97
N GLU A 597 -1.00 -11.64 3.67
CA GLU A 597 -0.90 -11.57 5.13
C GLU A 597 -0.32 -10.24 5.66
N GLY A 598 0.33 -9.45 4.78
CA GLY A 598 0.96 -8.17 5.15
C GLY A 598 2.16 -8.32 6.08
N LYS A 599 2.91 -9.40 5.91
CA LYS A 599 4.08 -9.73 6.74
C LYS A 599 5.33 -9.88 5.88
N PRO A 600 6.44 -9.14 6.19
CA PRO A 600 7.68 -9.24 5.46
C PRO A 600 8.32 -10.62 5.66
N VAL A 601 8.98 -11.10 4.62
CA VAL A 601 9.79 -12.31 4.62
C VAL A 601 11.10 -12.06 3.88
N GLU A 602 12.17 -12.66 4.33
CA GLU A 602 13.44 -12.70 3.60
C GLU A 602 13.49 -13.94 2.72
N LEU A 603 14.02 -13.83 1.50
CA LEU A 603 14.01 -14.90 0.51
C LEU A 603 15.42 -15.40 0.26
N LEU A 604 15.62 -16.71 0.37
CA LEU A 604 16.92 -17.35 0.32
C LEU A 604 16.93 -18.56 -0.61
N VAL A 605 17.86 -18.61 -1.55
CA VAL A 605 18.18 -19.81 -2.35
C VAL A 605 19.52 -20.37 -1.90
N VAL A 606 19.57 -21.65 -1.55
CA VAL A 606 20.78 -22.35 -1.13
C VAL A 606 21.04 -23.51 -2.07
N THR A 607 22.26 -23.61 -2.57
CA THR A 607 22.66 -24.75 -3.39
C THR A 607 23.21 -25.86 -2.51
N ALA A 608 22.78 -27.10 -2.69
CA ALA A 608 23.33 -28.25 -1.95
C ALA A 608 23.14 -29.57 -2.70
N VAL A 609 23.97 -30.54 -2.39
CA VAL A 609 23.84 -31.94 -2.88
C VAL A 609 22.68 -32.62 -2.14
N ASN A 610 22.62 -32.42 -0.82
CA ASN A 610 21.56 -32.97 0.04
C ASN A 610 20.69 -31.82 0.60
N PRO A 611 19.39 -31.75 0.28
CA PRO A 611 18.52 -30.70 0.75
C PRO A 611 18.35 -30.69 2.28
N PHE A 612 18.38 -31.83 2.95
CA PHE A 612 18.22 -31.91 4.40
C PHE A 612 19.43 -31.31 5.15
N ASP A 613 20.65 -31.55 4.63
CA ASP A 613 21.86 -30.95 5.19
C ASP A 613 21.85 -29.43 5.03
N ALA A 614 21.37 -28.92 3.87
CA ALA A 614 21.22 -27.49 3.66
C ALA A 614 20.20 -26.85 4.61
N LEU A 615 19.05 -27.52 4.87
CA LEU A 615 18.04 -27.04 5.80
C LEU A 615 18.59 -26.96 7.24
N ALA A 616 19.26 -28.00 7.69
CA ALA A 616 19.83 -28.06 9.02
C ALA A 616 20.99 -27.04 9.21
N ASP A 617 21.90 -26.92 8.23
CA ASP A 617 23.03 -25.98 8.25
C ASP A 617 22.51 -24.51 8.22
N THR A 618 21.52 -24.21 7.37
CA THR A 618 20.92 -22.87 7.31
C THR A 618 20.24 -22.52 8.63
N ALA A 619 19.46 -23.43 9.22
CA ALA A 619 18.82 -23.20 10.52
C ALA A 619 19.86 -22.97 11.63
N HIS A 620 20.97 -23.72 11.62
CA HIS A 620 22.06 -23.54 12.54
C HIS A 620 22.77 -22.19 12.39
N ARG A 621 23.15 -21.79 11.17
CA ARG A 621 23.85 -20.52 10.88
C ARG A 621 23.02 -19.30 11.20
N LEU A 622 21.72 -19.33 10.89
CA LEU A 622 20.77 -18.26 11.20
C LEU A 622 20.34 -18.25 12.67
N ARG A 623 20.78 -19.25 13.47
CA ARG A 623 20.30 -19.46 14.84
C ARG A 623 18.77 -19.45 14.90
N ALA A 624 18.13 -20.14 13.96
CA ALA A 624 16.68 -20.20 13.87
C ALA A 624 16.07 -20.84 15.13
N SER A 625 14.98 -20.30 15.63
CA SER A 625 14.23 -20.91 16.74
C SER A 625 13.38 -22.09 16.27
N ARG A 626 12.93 -22.02 15.01
CA ARG A 626 12.05 -23.04 14.43
C ARG A 626 12.31 -23.17 12.92
N LEU A 627 12.39 -24.43 12.46
CA LEU A 627 12.36 -24.80 11.05
C LEU A 627 10.99 -25.38 10.73
N VAL A 628 10.31 -24.82 9.72
CA VAL A 628 9.00 -25.27 9.27
C VAL A 628 9.08 -25.76 7.84
N THR A 629 8.50 -26.93 7.58
CA THR A 629 8.42 -27.51 6.23
C THR A 629 7.04 -28.09 5.98
N GLY A 630 6.62 -28.07 4.72
CA GLY A 630 5.45 -28.83 4.26
C GLY A 630 5.79 -30.29 4.01
N VAL A 631 4.76 -31.13 3.89
CA VAL A 631 4.93 -32.57 3.58
C VAL A 631 5.39 -32.76 2.14
N SER A 632 6.35 -33.65 1.94
CA SER A 632 6.81 -34.08 0.63
C SER A 632 5.78 -35.00 -0.03
N ALA A 633 5.65 -34.96 -1.36
CA ALA A 633 4.87 -35.93 -2.10
C ALA A 633 5.47 -37.34 -2.12
N ARG A 634 6.74 -37.49 -1.69
CA ARG A 634 7.51 -38.75 -1.78
C ARG A 634 7.91 -39.33 -0.43
N MET A 635 7.69 -38.61 0.68
CA MET A 635 8.12 -39.01 2.02
C MET A 635 7.00 -38.72 3.01
N THR A 636 6.87 -39.55 4.02
CA THR A 636 5.98 -39.30 5.16
C THR A 636 6.53 -38.17 6.03
N SER A 637 5.70 -37.61 6.88
CA SER A 637 6.11 -36.51 7.80
C SER A 637 7.18 -36.99 8.77
N GLU A 638 7.09 -38.25 9.22
CA GLU A 638 8.06 -38.89 10.13
C GLU A 638 9.42 -39.12 9.46
N GLU A 639 9.40 -39.64 8.22
CA GLU A 639 10.63 -39.84 7.44
C GLU A 639 11.35 -38.52 7.15
N LEU A 640 10.59 -37.47 6.84
CA LEU A 640 11.10 -36.13 6.60
C LEU A 640 11.75 -35.58 7.89
N ALA A 641 11.04 -35.68 9.02
CA ALA A 641 11.53 -35.25 10.32
C ALA A 641 12.81 -36.01 10.71
N ARG A 642 12.84 -37.31 10.51
CA ARG A 642 14.03 -38.14 10.77
C ARG A 642 15.22 -37.76 9.89
N SER A 643 15.00 -37.50 8.60
CA SER A 643 16.05 -37.10 7.66
C SER A 643 16.71 -35.77 8.05
N ILE A 644 15.89 -34.79 8.48
CA ILE A 644 16.36 -33.48 8.97
C ILE A 644 17.07 -33.67 10.34
N GLY A 645 16.58 -34.54 11.22
CA GLY A 645 17.21 -34.86 12.49
C GLY A 645 18.61 -35.45 12.31
N LEU A 646 18.74 -36.42 11.40
CA LEU A 646 20.07 -37.00 11.04
C LEU A 646 21.01 -35.97 10.41
N ALA A 647 20.48 -35.02 9.64
CA ALA A 647 21.26 -33.91 9.10
C ALA A 647 21.76 -32.97 10.21
N TRP A 648 20.91 -32.67 11.20
CA TRP A 648 21.30 -31.88 12.37
C TRP A 648 22.39 -32.57 13.21
N GLU A 649 22.34 -33.89 13.38
CA GLU A 649 23.36 -34.65 14.09
C GLU A 649 24.75 -34.60 13.41
N ARG A 650 24.79 -34.37 12.09
CA ARG A 650 26.06 -34.23 11.33
C ARG A 650 26.68 -32.84 11.42
N LEU A 651 25.97 -31.85 11.98
CA LEU A 651 26.51 -30.50 12.15
C LEU A 651 27.67 -30.46 13.13
N PRO A 652 28.65 -29.55 12.93
CA PRO A 652 29.74 -29.34 13.86
C PRO A 652 29.25 -28.78 15.21
N GLU A 653 29.90 -29.17 16.30
CA GLU A 653 29.62 -28.62 17.63
C GLU A 653 30.26 -27.23 17.82
N PRO A 654 29.64 -26.30 18.55
CA PRO A 654 28.35 -26.42 19.27
C PRO A 654 27.13 -26.30 18.32
N ARG A 655 26.27 -27.30 18.34
CA ARG A 655 25.05 -27.33 17.53
C ARG A 655 23.97 -26.39 18.09
N HIS A 656 23.39 -25.55 17.24
CA HIS A 656 22.29 -24.72 17.67
C HIS A 656 20.97 -25.54 17.75
N PRO A 657 20.29 -25.56 18.89
CA PRO A 657 19.02 -26.27 19.05
C PRO A 657 17.89 -25.49 18.38
N PHE A 658 16.98 -26.18 17.69
CA PHE A 658 15.75 -25.60 17.14
C PHE A 658 14.61 -26.61 17.11
N SER A 659 13.36 -26.11 17.01
CA SER A 659 12.18 -26.95 16.84
C SER A 659 11.91 -27.16 15.35
N LEU A 660 11.69 -28.40 14.95
CA LEU A 660 11.23 -28.76 13.61
C LEU A 660 9.72 -28.96 13.63
N GLU A 661 9.01 -28.27 12.74
CA GLU A 661 7.57 -28.44 12.54
C GLU A 661 7.32 -28.90 11.11
N VAL A 662 6.70 -30.07 10.94
CA VAL A 662 6.27 -30.59 9.64
C VAL A 662 4.76 -30.43 9.54
N ILE A 663 4.31 -29.54 8.66
CA ILE A 663 2.89 -29.20 8.51
C ILE A 663 2.27 -30.01 7.36
N SER A 664 1.24 -30.78 7.68
CA SER A 664 0.40 -31.47 6.71
C SER A 664 -0.94 -30.75 6.53
N PRO A 665 -1.53 -30.72 5.31
CA PRO A 665 -2.87 -30.17 5.09
C PRO A 665 -3.96 -30.97 5.84
N ASP A 666 -3.87 -32.31 5.82
CA ASP A 666 -4.92 -33.22 6.24
C ASP A 666 -4.64 -33.95 7.57
N ARG A 667 -3.50 -33.69 8.20
CA ARG A 667 -3.07 -34.37 9.44
C ARG A 667 -2.56 -33.36 10.45
N PRO A 668 -2.55 -33.66 11.75
CA PRO A 668 -1.92 -32.82 12.76
C PRO A 668 -0.43 -32.63 12.44
N SER A 669 0.10 -31.44 12.71
CA SER A 669 1.52 -31.12 12.50
C SER A 669 2.39 -31.92 13.46
N ILE A 670 3.54 -32.42 12.97
CA ILE A 670 4.52 -33.11 13.76
C ILE A 670 5.54 -32.09 14.27
N PHE A 671 5.76 -32.10 15.58
CA PHE A 671 6.78 -31.27 16.23
C PHE A 671 7.90 -32.15 16.79
N VAL A 672 9.14 -31.84 16.42
CA VAL A 672 10.34 -32.50 16.89
C VAL A 672 11.33 -31.43 17.38
N ASN A 673 11.81 -31.59 18.61
CA ASN A 673 12.85 -30.72 19.14
C ASN A 673 14.22 -31.33 18.85
N LEU A 674 15.11 -30.58 18.21
CA LEU A 674 16.49 -30.99 17.92
C LEU A 674 17.44 -30.24 18.86
N GLY A 675 18.08 -30.98 19.74
CA GLY A 675 19.01 -30.48 20.78
C GLY A 675 18.42 -30.50 22.20
N PRO A 676 19.20 -30.08 23.17
CA PRO A 676 18.74 -29.98 24.55
C PRO A 676 17.72 -28.87 24.69
N HIS A 677 16.47 -29.23 24.92
CA HIS A 677 15.39 -28.29 25.23
C HIS A 677 15.02 -28.41 26.69
N PRO A 678 14.65 -27.30 27.35
CA PRO A 678 14.03 -27.41 28.65
C PRO A 678 12.73 -28.21 28.48
N PRO A 679 12.49 -29.21 29.32
CA PRO A 679 11.28 -30.01 29.26
C PRO A 679 10.05 -29.12 29.40
N ARG A 680 9.00 -29.39 28.63
CA ARG A 680 7.70 -28.77 28.84
C ARG A 680 7.06 -29.45 30.03
N LEU A 681 6.78 -28.69 31.07
CA LEU A 681 5.99 -29.16 32.20
C LEU A 681 4.52 -29.25 31.79
N TRP A 682 3.82 -30.24 32.26
CA TRP A 682 2.36 -30.34 32.18
C TRP A 682 1.71 -29.16 32.90
N PRO A 683 0.48 -28.72 32.58
CA PRO A 683 -0.19 -27.65 33.28
C PRO A 683 -0.26 -27.90 34.79
N GLU A 684 -0.51 -29.13 35.20
CA GLU A 684 -0.57 -29.59 36.61
C GLU A 684 0.78 -29.46 37.32
N ASP A 685 1.90 -29.74 36.60
CA ASP A 685 3.25 -29.54 37.13
C ASP A 685 3.60 -28.06 37.28
N VAL A 686 3.09 -27.22 36.36
CA VAL A 686 3.24 -25.76 36.46
C VAL A 686 2.50 -25.22 37.70
N ASP A 687 1.28 -25.71 37.94
CA ASP A 687 0.49 -25.33 39.11
C ASP A 687 1.15 -25.82 40.40
N LEU A 688 1.63 -27.07 40.44
CA LEU A 688 2.41 -27.63 41.55
C LEU A 688 3.69 -26.82 41.81
N LEU A 689 4.42 -26.45 40.74
CA LEU A 689 5.60 -25.61 40.85
C LEU A 689 5.29 -24.25 41.47
N HIS A 690 4.15 -23.66 41.06
CA HIS A 690 3.70 -22.39 41.60
C HIS A 690 3.31 -22.50 43.11
N ASP A 691 2.62 -23.55 43.48
CA ASP A 691 2.24 -23.82 44.87
C ASP A 691 3.48 -24.06 45.75
N LEU A 692 4.45 -24.84 45.28
CA LEU A 692 5.72 -25.05 45.95
C LEU A 692 6.53 -23.76 46.10
N TRP A 693 6.55 -22.92 45.05
CA TRP A 693 7.17 -21.62 45.11
C TRP A 693 6.52 -20.70 46.11
N LEU A 694 5.17 -20.65 46.18
CA LEU A 694 4.43 -19.88 47.18
C LEU A 694 4.80 -20.33 48.59
N LYS A 695 4.72 -21.64 48.91
CA LYS A 695 5.07 -22.19 50.19
C LYS A 695 6.50 -21.87 50.65
N LEU A 696 7.46 -21.88 49.70
CA LEU A 696 8.85 -21.55 50.01
C LEU A 696 9.07 -20.04 50.13
N SER A 697 8.28 -19.21 49.42
CA SER A 697 8.34 -17.75 49.50
C SER A 697 7.81 -17.16 50.81
N GLU A 698 6.99 -17.91 51.55
CA GLU A 698 6.51 -17.54 52.87
C GLU A 698 7.62 -17.52 53.93
N SER A 699 8.76 -18.14 53.65
CA SER A 699 9.93 -18.13 54.53
C SER A 699 10.61 -16.75 54.51
N GLU A 700 10.74 -16.10 55.67
CA GLU A 700 11.40 -14.79 55.83
C GLU A 700 12.85 -14.76 55.29
N GLN A 701 13.52 -15.92 55.18
CA GLN A 701 14.89 -16.03 54.68
C GLN A 701 15.01 -16.03 53.15
N LEU A 702 13.97 -16.43 52.43
CA LEU A 702 13.99 -16.59 50.97
C LEU A 702 13.26 -15.45 50.23
N GLY A 703 12.09 -15.04 50.73
CA GLY A 703 11.31 -13.88 50.28
C GLY A 703 11.27 -13.64 48.79
N SER A 704 11.38 -12.38 48.35
CA SER A 704 11.31 -11.94 46.94
C SER A 704 12.50 -12.34 46.05
N ARG A 705 13.50 -13.03 46.61
CA ARG A 705 14.69 -13.48 45.84
C ARG A 705 14.51 -14.87 45.23
N LEU A 706 13.48 -15.62 45.63
CA LEU A 706 13.21 -16.95 45.10
C LEU A 706 12.46 -16.87 43.78
N HIS A 707 12.96 -17.55 42.78
CA HIS A 707 12.29 -17.68 41.47
C HIS A 707 11.87 -19.15 41.25
N HIS A 708 10.85 -19.38 40.40
CA HIS A 708 10.41 -20.73 40.03
C HIS A 708 11.55 -21.62 39.53
N ARG A 709 12.52 -21.06 38.76
CA ARG A 709 13.73 -21.75 38.28
C ARG A 709 14.58 -22.32 39.43
N ASP A 710 14.59 -21.65 40.56
CA ASP A 710 15.41 -22.08 41.71
C ASP A 710 14.76 -23.29 42.38
N VAL A 711 13.42 -23.34 42.41
CA VAL A 711 12.65 -24.49 42.89
C VAL A 711 12.87 -25.69 41.95
N VAL A 712 12.79 -25.52 40.66
CA VAL A 712 13.07 -26.57 39.67
C VAL A 712 14.53 -27.07 39.80
N GLY A 713 15.48 -26.15 39.91
CA GLY A 713 16.88 -26.51 40.06
C GLY A 713 17.16 -27.32 41.36
N LEU A 714 16.48 -26.99 42.42
CA LEU A 714 16.56 -27.76 43.68
C LEU A 714 15.96 -29.15 43.51
N ALA A 715 14.77 -29.27 42.91
CA ALA A 715 14.09 -30.54 42.65
C ALA A 715 14.96 -31.47 41.78
N LEU A 716 15.56 -30.95 40.69
CA LEU A 716 16.44 -31.73 39.82
C LEU A 716 17.70 -32.23 40.56
N ARG A 717 18.36 -31.39 41.37
CA ARG A 717 19.55 -31.81 42.17
C ARG A 717 19.20 -32.83 43.25
N ARG A 718 17.97 -32.78 43.77
CA ARG A 718 17.51 -33.76 44.73
C ARG A 718 17.25 -35.10 44.07
N LEU A 719 16.60 -35.10 42.90
CA LEU A 719 16.39 -36.29 42.08
C LEU A 719 17.72 -36.94 41.65
N GLU A 720 18.71 -36.12 41.21
CA GLU A 720 20.06 -36.60 40.88
C GLU A 720 20.69 -37.34 42.08
N LYS A 721 20.61 -36.75 43.27
CA LYS A 721 21.14 -37.35 44.48
C LYS A 721 20.41 -38.64 44.85
N ASP A 722 19.09 -38.69 44.68
CA ASP A 722 18.29 -39.89 44.96
C ASP A 722 18.60 -41.03 43.95
N LEU A 723 18.93 -40.71 42.72
CA LEU A 723 19.37 -41.63 41.69
C LEU A 723 20.82 -42.18 41.92
N GLU A 724 21.68 -41.45 42.62
CA GLU A 724 23.06 -41.86 42.96
C GLU A 724 23.11 -42.65 44.23
N GLN A 725 22.10 -42.60 45.10
CA GLN A 725 22.01 -43.34 46.39
C GLN A 725 21.20 -44.64 46.25
N GLU A 726 21.02 -45.38 47.35
CA GLU A 726 20.30 -46.67 47.41
C GLU A 726 18.84 -46.66 46.95
N ASP A 727 18.25 -45.47 46.65
CA ASP A 727 16.86 -45.29 46.25
C ASP A 727 16.58 -45.33 44.73
N ARG A 728 17.59 -45.68 43.94
CA ARG A 728 17.49 -45.69 42.48
C ARG A 728 16.31 -46.53 41.94
N ASP A 729 16.14 -47.73 42.51
CA ASP A 729 15.08 -48.65 42.05
C ASP A 729 13.68 -48.14 42.44
N HIS A 730 13.57 -47.39 43.53
CA HIS A 730 12.32 -46.74 43.95
C HIS A 730 11.97 -45.62 42.99
N VAL A 731 12.91 -44.75 42.65
CA VAL A 731 12.70 -43.64 41.65
C VAL A 731 12.29 -44.19 40.27
N ILE A 732 12.94 -45.30 39.82
CA ILE A 732 12.58 -45.96 38.57
C ILE A 732 11.15 -46.50 38.61
N ALA A 733 10.72 -47.09 39.71
CA ALA A 733 9.39 -47.62 39.91
C ALA A 733 8.31 -46.50 39.93
N GLU A 734 8.59 -45.35 40.53
CA GLU A 734 7.73 -44.18 40.49
C GLU A 734 7.57 -43.63 39.08
N VAL A 735 8.65 -43.40 38.34
CA VAL A 735 8.60 -42.95 36.93
C VAL A 735 7.83 -43.93 36.05
N GLN A 736 7.99 -45.27 36.28
CA GLN A 736 7.19 -46.26 35.55
C GLN A 736 5.71 -46.22 35.88
N LYS A 737 5.34 -45.78 37.07
CA LYS A 737 3.94 -45.61 37.51
C LYS A 737 3.33 -44.41 36.85
N GLU A 738 4.04 -43.32 36.75
CA GLU A 738 3.63 -42.09 36.05
C GLU A 738 3.42 -42.35 34.55
N LEU A 739 4.37 -43.06 33.88
CA LEU A 739 4.28 -43.41 32.46
C LEU A 739 3.12 -44.39 32.13
N ARG A 740 2.48 -45.02 33.10
CA ARG A 740 1.32 -45.90 32.89
C ARG A 740 -0.02 -45.17 32.98
N HIS A 741 -0.02 -43.88 33.30
CA HIS A 741 -1.20 -43.02 33.39
C HIS A 741 -1.47 -42.20 32.13
N ASP A 742 -0.62 -42.31 31.08
CA ASP A 742 -0.87 -41.79 29.74
C ASP A 742 -1.59 -42.89 28.87
#